data_9964576d6cccef5bc5fe2ccbe0c1b408
#
_entry.id   9964576d6cccef5bc5fe2ccbe0c1b408
#
_cell.length_a   1.000
_cell.length_b   1.000
_cell.length_c   1.000
_cell.angle_alpha   90.00
_cell.angle_beta   90.00
_cell.angle_gamma   90.00
#
_symmetry.space_group_name_H-M   'P 1'
#
loop_
_entity.id
_entity.type
_entity.pdbx_description
1 polymer ?
#
loop_
_entity_poly.entity_id
_entity_poly.type
_entity_poly.pdbx_seq_one_letter_code
_entity_poly.pdbx_strand_id
1 'polypeptide(L)'
;MSKFTQNLNKKQKNLLLRVIAAAVMLIILFLLPLDDYPVLRFALFMIPYLTVGHDILRKSWKGIRNGQVFDECFLMAVATIGAMILGEYPEGVAVMRCYQIGELFQSSAVGRSRRSISELMDIRPDYANLEQDGEVEKVDPDDVEVGSIIVIRPGEKVPIDGVVVEGTSSLNTSALTGESLPRDVGPGDDIISGSVNMSGLLRVETTKEFDESTASKILELVENAGERKARSEQFITKFARVYTPAVCIGALALAVLGPVVSILAVGRASDWALWKDWIYRALTFLVISCPCAIVVSVPLSFFGGIGGASSQGILIKGSNFMETLANVRYVVVDKTGTITKGNFEVTAVHDGRDEQMEAARILELAALAESHSTHPIATSIKRAYEAGGTAVDVSRVPDVREISGKGVIALVDGAQVAAGNLKLMEHLGVPCEACGSVGTIVYVAWAKTETVTSFEYLGHIVISDEIKPGAKEAIRSMKAAGVVKTVMLTGDIRSMAESVAAEVGIDEVHAELLPEDKVGLAEKLMKEKSERAGERATLAFVGDGINDAPVLAIADLGIAMGALGSDAAIEAADVVLMDDDPRKISKAIRIARKCIRIVYENIFFAIGVKVLCLILGALGIANMWLAIFADVGVMVLCVLNAVRALFVGNL
;
A
#
# COMPACT_ATOMS: atom_id res chain seq x y z
N MET A 1 -6.67 17.55 28.43
CA MET A 1 -8.04 17.64 27.84
C MET A 1 -8.12 18.58 26.63
N SER A 2 -7.35 19.66 26.54
CA SER A 2 -7.48 20.65 25.45
C SER A 2 -7.12 20.17 24.03
N LYS A 3 -6.06 19.35 23.86
CA LYS A 3 -5.66 18.83 22.54
C LYS A 3 -6.61 17.76 21.96
N PHE A 4 -7.30 16.99 22.81
CA PHE A 4 -8.25 15.97 22.36
C PHE A 4 -9.55 16.60 21.84
N THR A 5 -10.02 17.68 22.48
CA THR A 5 -11.28 18.35 22.11
C THR A 5 -11.16 19.25 20.89
N GLN A 6 -9.96 19.73 20.55
CA GLN A 6 -9.73 20.56 19.34
C GLN A 6 -9.95 19.79 18.05
N ASN A 7 -9.65 18.50 18.03
CA ASN A 7 -9.69 17.64 16.83
C ASN A 7 -11.04 16.93 16.62
N LEU A 8 -12.07 17.20 17.42
CA LEU A 8 -13.37 16.57 17.30
C LEU A 8 -14.28 17.31 16.32
N ASN A 9 -14.94 16.56 15.43
CA ASN A 9 -15.95 17.09 14.53
C ASN A 9 -17.20 17.58 15.32
N LYS A 10 -18.02 18.46 14.74
CA LYS A 10 -19.22 19.03 15.37
C LYS A 10 -20.16 17.96 15.96
N LYS A 11 -20.35 16.84 15.24
CA LYS A 11 -21.14 15.68 15.73
C LYS A 11 -20.51 15.04 16.97
N GLN A 12 -19.19 14.84 16.97
CA GLN A 12 -18.45 14.24 18.09
C GLN A 12 -18.44 15.16 19.33
N LYS A 13 -18.34 16.48 19.14
CA LYS A 13 -18.46 17.46 20.23
C LYS A 13 -19.82 17.41 20.89
N ASN A 14 -20.90 17.34 20.10
CA ASN A 14 -22.26 17.21 20.63
C ASN A 14 -22.46 15.90 21.39
N LEU A 15 -21.91 14.78 20.88
CA LEU A 15 -21.97 13.48 21.54
C LEU A 15 -21.24 13.53 22.90
N LEU A 16 -20.02 14.07 22.93
CA LEU A 16 -19.23 14.24 24.13
C LEU A 16 -20.00 15.06 25.19
N LEU A 17 -20.65 16.15 24.77
CA LEU A 17 -21.40 17.02 25.64
C LEU A 17 -22.60 16.29 26.26
N ARG A 18 -23.33 15.47 25.50
CA ARG A 18 -24.44 14.62 26.00
C ARG A 18 -23.94 13.58 27.00
N VAL A 19 -22.80 12.90 26.69
CA VAL A 19 -22.19 11.92 27.57
C VAL A 19 -21.78 12.54 28.92
N ILE A 20 -21.20 13.74 28.89
CA ILE A 20 -20.83 14.49 30.12
C ILE A 20 -22.07 14.90 30.88
N ALA A 21 -23.07 15.47 30.20
CA ALA A 21 -24.33 15.90 30.84
C ALA A 21 -25.04 14.71 31.54
N ALA A 22 -25.14 13.56 30.83
CA ALA A 22 -25.72 12.36 31.43
C ALA A 22 -24.89 11.81 32.61
N ALA A 23 -23.54 11.94 32.57
CA ALA A 23 -22.70 11.58 33.70
C ALA A 23 -22.98 12.43 34.95
N VAL A 24 -23.06 13.73 34.77
CA VAL A 24 -23.36 14.67 35.86
C VAL A 24 -24.75 14.39 36.42
N MET A 25 -25.78 14.23 35.55
CA MET A 25 -27.13 13.87 35.99
C MET A 25 -27.14 12.54 36.77
N LEU A 26 -26.44 11.52 36.29
CA LEU A 26 -26.37 10.23 36.96
C LEU A 26 -25.76 10.35 38.37
N ILE A 27 -24.66 11.11 38.51
CA ILE A 27 -24.03 11.37 39.82
C ILE A 27 -24.98 12.07 40.76
N ILE A 28 -25.69 13.11 40.28
CA ILE A 28 -26.66 13.85 41.08
C ILE A 28 -27.79 12.92 41.53
N LEU A 29 -28.34 12.10 40.63
CA LEU A 29 -29.43 11.19 40.93
C LEU A 29 -28.99 10.06 41.90
N PHE A 30 -27.71 9.67 41.87
CA PHE A 30 -27.17 8.69 42.80
C PHE A 30 -27.04 9.24 44.25
N LEU A 31 -26.86 10.54 44.37
CA LEU A 31 -26.73 11.21 45.69
C LEU A 31 -28.09 11.59 46.31
N LEU A 32 -29.19 11.53 45.54
CA LEU A 32 -30.53 11.88 46.03
C LEU A 32 -31.20 10.63 46.67
N PRO A 33 -31.83 10.77 47.85
CA PRO A 33 -32.59 9.70 48.47
C PRO A 33 -33.94 9.53 47.77
N LEU A 34 -33.95 8.77 46.66
CA LEU A 34 -35.12 8.57 45.80
C LEU A 34 -35.81 7.22 46.00
N ASP A 35 -35.38 6.43 46.98
CA ASP A 35 -35.85 5.04 47.17
C ASP A 35 -37.32 4.99 47.60
N ASP A 36 -37.82 6.03 48.30
CA ASP A 36 -39.19 6.10 48.74
C ASP A 36 -40.19 6.54 47.66
N TYR A 37 -39.69 7.00 46.47
CA TYR A 37 -40.52 7.54 45.38
C TYR A 37 -40.26 6.82 44.06
N PRO A 38 -40.76 5.59 43.86
CA PRO A 38 -40.37 4.77 42.70
C PRO A 38 -40.76 5.39 41.33
N VAL A 39 -41.91 6.04 41.26
CA VAL A 39 -42.35 6.70 40.00
C VAL A 39 -41.48 7.93 39.68
N LEU A 40 -41.14 8.72 40.69
CA LEU A 40 -40.27 9.88 40.53
C LEU A 40 -38.83 9.43 40.15
N ARG A 41 -38.34 8.38 40.81
CA ARG A 41 -37.05 7.75 40.48
C ARG A 41 -37.00 7.33 39.04
N PHE A 42 -38.00 6.57 38.57
CA PHE A 42 -38.10 6.17 37.16
C PHE A 42 -38.10 7.38 36.20
N ALA A 43 -38.94 8.39 36.46
CA ALA A 43 -39.04 9.57 35.61
C ALA A 43 -37.73 10.37 35.53
N LEU A 44 -37.02 10.51 36.67
CA LEU A 44 -35.75 11.24 36.73
C LEU A 44 -34.61 10.48 36.01
N PHE A 45 -34.53 9.17 36.14
CA PHE A 45 -33.52 8.35 35.41
C PHE A 45 -33.82 8.23 33.92
N MET A 46 -35.10 8.41 33.49
CA MET A 46 -35.47 8.45 32.08
C MET A 46 -34.83 9.64 31.34
N ILE A 47 -34.59 10.76 32.02
CA ILE A 47 -33.99 11.98 31.42
C ILE A 47 -32.55 11.69 30.91
N PRO A 48 -31.58 11.28 31.74
CA PRO A 48 -30.24 10.92 31.25
C PRO A 48 -30.26 9.72 30.29
N TYR A 49 -31.15 8.74 30.49
CA TYR A 49 -31.30 7.59 29.60
C TYR A 49 -31.65 8.03 28.17
N LEU A 50 -32.67 8.89 28.00
CA LEU A 50 -33.06 9.40 26.68
C LEU A 50 -32.06 10.39 26.10
N THR A 51 -31.39 11.19 26.95
CA THR A 51 -30.37 12.16 26.50
C THR A 51 -29.23 11.45 25.78
N VAL A 52 -28.82 10.29 26.27
CA VAL A 52 -27.70 9.51 25.68
C VAL A 52 -28.19 8.45 24.70
N GLY A 53 -29.34 7.83 24.95
CA GLY A 53 -29.82 6.62 24.28
C GLY A 53 -30.70 6.87 23.05
N HIS A 54 -31.26 8.06 22.84
CA HIS A 54 -32.27 8.29 21.79
C HIS A 54 -31.74 7.92 20.38
N ASP A 55 -30.47 8.17 20.09
CA ASP A 55 -29.86 7.82 18.79
C ASP A 55 -29.82 6.30 18.58
N ILE A 56 -29.47 5.57 19.64
CA ILE A 56 -29.37 4.09 19.63
C ILE A 56 -30.77 3.48 19.46
N LEU A 57 -31.73 3.96 20.24
CA LEU A 57 -33.14 3.51 20.16
C LEU A 57 -33.71 3.78 18.77
N ARG A 58 -33.41 4.94 18.17
CA ARG A 58 -33.84 5.29 16.81
C ARG A 58 -33.15 4.40 15.77
N LYS A 59 -31.85 4.13 15.89
CA LYS A 59 -31.12 3.21 15.00
C LYS A 59 -31.68 1.81 15.09
N SER A 60 -31.91 1.28 16.29
CA SER A 60 -32.52 -0.04 16.55
C SER A 60 -33.91 -0.14 15.93
N TRP A 61 -34.79 0.86 16.14
CA TRP A 61 -36.12 0.90 15.53
C TRP A 61 -36.07 0.90 13.99
N LYS A 62 -35.16 1.70 13.42
CA LYS A 62 -34.95 1.73 11.96
C LYS A 62 -34.42 0.40 11.44
N GLY A 63 -33.52 -0.27 12.16
CA GLY A 63 -33.01 -1.60 11.85
C GLY A 63 -34.11 -2.65 11.79
N ILE A 64 -34.98 -2.67 12.82
CA ILE A 64 -36.16 -3.57 12.87
C ILE A 64 -37.06 -3.34 11.65
N ARG A 65 -37.37 -2.08 11.33
CA ARG A 65 -38.24 -1.72 10.20
C ARG A 65 -37.65 -2.12 8.84
N ASN A 66 -36.31 -2.14 8.72
CA ASN A 66 -35.60 -2.50 7.50
C ASN A 66 -35.26 -4.01 7.43
N GLY A 67 -35.76 -4.85 8.34
CA GLY A 67 -35.49 -6.30 8.37
C GLY A 67 -34.11 -6.68 8.95
N GLN A 68 -33.35 -5.72 9.46
CA GLN A 68 -32.06 -5.95 10.14
C GLN A 68 -32.28 -5.97 11.66
N VAL A 69 -32.97 -6.98 12.15
CA VAL A 69 -33.46 -7.05 13.53
C VAL A 69 -32.32 -7.29 14.54
N PHE A 70 -31.28 -8.03 14.16
CA PHE A 70 -30.23 -8.49 15.08
C PHE A 70 -28.94 -7.73 14.88
N ASP A 71 -28.96 -6.40 15.09
CA ASP A 71 -27.76 -5.56 15.13
C ASP A 71 -27.31 -5.24 16.58
N GLU A 72 -26.16 -4.63 16.71
CA GLU A 72 -25.62 -4.23 18.03
C GLU A 72 -26.52 -3.22 18.75
N CYS A 73 -27.15 -2.29 18.01
CA CYS A 73 -28.06 -1.30 18.57
C CYS A 73 -29.31 -1.96 19.13
N PHE A 74 -29.81 -3.03 18.51
CA PHE A 74 -30.93 -3.82 19.00
C PHE A 74 -30.60 -4.52 20.32
N LEU A 75 -29.45 -5.19 20.40
CA LEU A 75 -29.00 -5.87 21.64
C LEU A 75 -28.93 -4.88 22.80
N MET A 76 -28.33 -3.71 22.57
CA MET A 76 -28.17 -2.67 23.58
C MET A 76 -29.51 -2.07 23.98
N ALA A 77 -30.41 -1.84 23.02
CA ALA A 77 -31.75 -1.33 23.32
C ALA A 77 -32.55 -2.31 24.17
N VAL A 78 -32.58 -3.62 23.82
CA VAL A 78 -33.27 -4.64 24.58
C VAL A 78 -32.71 -4.78 25.99
N ALA A 79 -31.38 -4.82 26.13
CA ALA A 79 -30.72 -4.96 27.44
C ALA A 79 -31.02 -3.77 28.36
N THR A 80 -30.94 -2.54 27.83
CA THR A 80 -31.13 -1.33 28.64
C THR A 80 -32.59 -1.04 28.94
N ILE A 81 -33.52 -1.30 28.01
CA ILE A 81 -34.96 -1.24 28.29
C ILE A 81 -35.35 -2.27 29.35
N GLY A 82 -34.80 -3.51 29.23
CA GLY A 82 -35.00 -4.55 30.22
C GLY A 82 -34.49 -4.15 31.63
N ALA A 83 -33.31 -3.56 31.72
CA ALA A 83 -32.77 -3.02 32.98
C ALA A 83 -33.69 -1.94 33.59
N MET A 84 -34.23 -1.02 32.75
CA MET A 84 -35.18 0.00 33.20
C MET A 84 -36.47 -0.61 33.74
N ILE A 85 -36.99 -1.68 33.08
CA ILE A 85 -38.21 -2.38 33.54
C ILE A 85 -37.94 -3.13 34.86
N LEU A 86 -36.76 -3.72 35.05
CA LEU A 86 -36.41 -4.41 36.29
C LEU A 86 -36.10 -3.48 37.46
N GLY A 87 -36.07 -2.15 37.24
CA GLY A 87 -35.77 -1.14 38.27
C GLY A 87 -34.28 -0.87 38.46
N GLU A 88 -33.40 -1.48 37.63
CA GLU A 88 -31.96 -1.25 37.63
C GLU A 88 -31.59 0.00 36.78
N TYR A 89 -32.16 1.14 37.15
CA TYR A 89 -32.07 2.40 36.41
C TYR A 89 -30.64 2.91 36.22
N PRO A 90 -29.79 2.94 37.28
CA PRO A 90 -28.41 3.42 37.16
C PRO A 90 -27.61 2.61 36.14
N GLU A 91 -27.83 1.29 36.11
CA GLU A 91 -27.13 0.35 35.23
C GLU A 91 -27.57 0.56 33.77
N GLY A 92 -28.88 0.71 33.51
CA GLY A 92 -29.40 0.98 32.18
C GLY A 92 -28.82 2.27 31.57
N VAL A 93 -28.73 3.34 32.37
CA VAL A 93 -28.11 4.62 31.95
C VAL A 93 -26.59 4.44 31.75
N ALA A 94 -25.91 3.72 32.66
CA ALA A 94 -24.47 3.49 32.57
C ALA A 94 -24.09 2.71 31.32
N VAL A 95 -24.84 1.65 30.96
CA VAL A 95 -24.62 0.86 29.73
C VAL A 95 -24.75 1.76 28.49
N MET A 96 -25.85 2.54 28.36
CA MET A 96 -26.04 3.46 27.25
C MET A 96 -24.92 4.48 27.15
N ARG A 97 -24.52 5.06 28.28
CA ARG A 97 -23.44 6.05 28.33
C ARG A 97 -22.10 5.45 27.89
N CYS A 98 -21.74 4.28 28.41
CA CYS A 98 -20.50 3.63 28.08
C CYS A 98 -20.46 3.22 26.61
N TYR A 99 -21.57 2.74 26.05
CA TYR A 99 -21.68 2.48 24.62
C TYR A 99 -21.42 3.76 23.78
N GLN A 100 -22.00 4.90 24.16
CA GLN A 100 -21.76 6.17 23.48
C GLN A 100 -20.30 6.66 23.60
N ILE A 101 -19.65 6.40 24.74
CA ILE A 101 -18.20 6.63 24.89
C ILE A 101 -17.44 5.76 23.87
N GLY A 102 -17.81 4.49 23.75
CA GLY A 102 -17.24 3.58 22.77
C GLY A 102 -17.41 4.06 21.34
N GLU A 103 -18.62 4.49 20.95
CA GLU A 103 -18.90 5.05 19.62
C GLU A 103 -18.09 6.34 19.35
N LEU A 104 -17.91 7.18 20.38
CA LEU A 104 -17.06 8.37 20.29
C LEU A 104 -15.58 8.00 20.04
N PHE A 105 -15.05 7.05 20.81
CA PHE A 105 -13.68 6.55 20.62
C PHE A 105 -13.49 5.92 19.23
N GLN A 106 -14.43 5.08 18.80
CA GLN A 106 -14.44 4.47 17.47
C GLN A 106 -14.42 5.53 16.37
N SER A 107 -15.36 6.47 16.39
CA SER A 107 -15.46 7.53 15.37
C SER A 107 -14.24 8.46 15.37
N SER A 108 -13.66 8.71 16.54
CA SER A 108 -12.43 9.51 16.67
C SER A 108 -11.20 8.75 16.16
N ALA A 109 -11.07 7.45 16.47
CA ALA A 109 -9.97 6.61 16.02
C ALA A 109 -10.00 6.39 14.51
N VAL A 110 -11.17 6.05 13.95
CA VAL A 110 -11.37 5.93 12.49
C VAL A 110 -11.14 7.28 11.80
N GLY A 111 -11.66 8.37 12.34
CA GLY A 111 -11.44 9.71 11.80
C GLY A 111 -9.97 10.15 11.87
N ARG A 112 -9.22 9.74 12.90
CA ARG A 112 -7.79 10.01 13.00
C ARG A 112 -6.99 9.14 12.03
N SER A 113 -7.31 7.87 11.90
CA SER A 113 -6.66 6.98 10.94
C SER A 113 -6.90 7.45 9.50
N ARG A 114 -8.13 7.84 9.16
CA ARG A 114 -8.43 8.46 7.85
C ARG A 114 -7.72 9.81 7.66
N ARG A 115 -7.63 10.65 8.69
CA ARG A 115 -6.89 11.92 8.61
C ARG A 115 -5.39 11.71 8.54
N SER A 116 -4.81 10.75 9.25
CA SER A 116 -3.38 10.43 9.12
C SER A 116 -3.06 9.90 7.72
N ILE A 117 -3.97 9.16 7.09
CA ILE A 117 -3.87 8.80 5.67
C ILE A 117 -4.00 10.07 4.80
N SER A 118 -4.93 10.96 5.10
CA SER A 118 -5.13 12.23 4.38
C SER A 118 -4.05 13.27 4.67
N GLU A 119 -3.45 13.31 5.86
CA GLU A 119 -2.32 14.18 6.21
C GLU A 119 -0.96 13.66 5.70
N LEU A 120 -0.81 12.34 5.58
CA LEU A 120 0.25 11.71 4.78
C LEU A 120 0.03 11.97 3.29
N MET A 121 -1.18 12.31 2.89
CA MET A 121 -1.65 12.62 1.54
C MET A 121 -2.04 14.09 1.39
N ASP A 122 -1.46 15.00 2.16
CA ASP A 122 -1.47 16.42 1.84
C ASP A 122 -0.62 16.66 0.56
N ILE A 123 -0.91 15.83 -0.45
CA ILE A 123 -0.28 15.83 -1.77
C ILE A 123 -1.12 16.69 -2.71
N ARG A 124 -2.45 16.76 -2.49
CA ARG A 124 -3.34 17.52 -3.37
C ARG A 124 -2.98 19.01 -3.33
N PRO A 125 -2.65 19.61 -4.45
CA PRO A 125 -2.46 21.04 -4.54
C PRO A 125 -3.81 21.75 -4.52
N ASP A 126 -3.86 22.89 -3.84
CA ASP A 126 -5.08 23.69 -3.72
C ASP A 126 -5.32 24.57 -4.96
N TYR A 127 -4.30 24.81 -5.80
CA TYR A 127 -4.34 25.69 -6.97
C TYR A 127 -3.15 25.44 -7.91
N ALA A 128 -3.29 25.90 -9.16
CA ALA A 128 -2.21 26.03 -10.12
C ALA A 128 -2.02 27.52 -10.50
N ASN A 129 -0.77 27.93 -10.71
CA ASN A 129 -0.48 29.26 -11.28
C ASN A 129 -0.32 29.09 -12.80
N LEU A 130 -1.39 29.30 -13.55
CA LEU A 130 -1.42 29.19 -15.01
C LEU A 130 -0.85 30.47 -15.64
N GLU A 131 0.05 30.31 -16.60
CA GLU A 131 0.59 31.42 -17.39
C GLU A 131 -0.17 31.53 -18.73
N GLN A 132 -0.86 32.66 -18.93
CA GLN A 132 -1.55 32.99 -20.20
C GLN A 132 -1.17 34.40 -20.59
N ASP A 133 -0.77 34.59 -21.85
CA ASP A 133 -0.40 35.89 -22.43
C ASP A 133 0.65 36.71 -21.65
N GLY A 134 1.52 36.02 -20.88
CA GLY A 134 2.56 36.61 -20.01
C GLY A 134 2.08 37.09 -18.66
N GLU A 135 0.83 36.85 -18.30
CA GLU A 135 0.30 37.03 -16.94
C GLU A 135 0.10 35.68 -16.27
N VAL A 136 0.32 35.66 -14.95
CA VAL A 136 0.16 34.42 -14.13
C VAL A 136 -1.10 34.55 -13.32
N GLU A 137 -2.10 33.72 -13.64
CA GLU A 137 -3.38 33.64 -12.93
C GLU A 137 -3.43 32.41 -12.03
N LYS A 138 -4.04 32.57 -10.87
CA LYS A 138 -4.29 31.46 -9.93
C LYS A 138 -5.63 30.81 -10.26
N VAL A 139 -5.59 29.57 -10.73
CA VAL A 139 -6.76 28.78 -11.15
C VAL A 139 -6.91 27.51 -10.35
N ASP A 140 -8.09 26.88 -10.42
CA ASP A 140 -8.26 25.51 -9.90
C ASP A 140 -7.45 24.56 -10.81
N PRO A 141 -6.72 23.56 -10.26
CA PRO A 141 -6.00 22.59 -11.07
C PRO A 141 -6.88 21.84 -12.07
N ASP A 142 -8.17 21.65 -11.75
CA ASP A 142 -9.15 21.02 -12.66
C ASP A 142 -9.42 21.83 -13.95
N ASP A 143 -9.11 23.13 -13.96
CA ASP A 143 -9.30 24.03 -15.11
C ASP A 143 -8.06 24.13 -16.02
N VAL A 144 -6.98 23.39 -15.73
CA VAL A 144 -5.72 23.44 -16.50
C VAL A 144 -5.70 22.38 -17.59
N GLU A 145 -5.60 22.80 -18.84
CA GLU A 145 -5.51 21.90 -20.01
C GLU A 145 -4.09 21.33 -20.20
N VAL A 146 -3.99 20.18 -20.86
CA VAL A 146 -2.69 19.58 -21.25
C VAL A 146 -1.97 20.50 -22.24
N GLY A 147 -0.65 20.69 -22.04
CA GLY A 147 0.19 21.61 -22.85
C GLY A 147 0.20 23.04 -22.31
N SER A 148 -0.50 23.33 -21.22
CA SER A 148 -0.45 24.64 -20.57
C SER A 148 0.86 24.84 -19.82
N ILE A 149 1.31 26.09 -19.73
CA ILE A 149 2.49 26.46 -18.92
C ILE A 149 2.04 26.87 -17.53
N ILE A 150 2.54 26.19 -16.52
CA ILE A 150 2.33 26.51 -15.12
C ILE A 150 3.62 26.99 -14.47
N VAL A 151 3.50 27.94 -13.54
CA VAL A 151 4.62 28.52 -12.80
C VAL A 151 4.61 28.03 -11.36
N ILE A 152 5.70 27.41 -10.92
CA ILE A 152 5.82 26.81 -9.60
C ILE A 152 6.91 27.52 -8.82
N ARG A 153 6.53 28.24 -7.75
CA ARG A 153 7.44 29.02 -6.91
C ARG A 153 8.03 28.15 -5.81
N PRO A 154 9.18 28.55 -5.23
CA PRO A 154 9.72 27.90 -4.03
C PRO A 154 8.69 27.81 -2.90
N GLY A 155 8.53 26.62 -2.30
CA GLY A 155 7.55 26.32 -1.27
C GLY A 155 6.17 25.88 -1.78
N GLU A 156 5.90 25.99 -3.08
CA GLU A 156 4.64 25.53 -3.68
C GLU A 156 4.71 24.04 -4.06
N LYS A 157 3.55 23.39 -4.07
CA LYS A 157 3.39 22.03 -4.58
C LYS A 157 3.25 22.06 -6.10
N VAL A 158 3.81 21.07 -6.76
CA VAL A 158 3.59 20.82 -8.18
C VAL A 158 2.13 20.42 -8.40
N PRO A 159 1.32 21.20 -9.15
CA PRO A 159 -0.11 20.93 -9.23
C PRO A 159 -0.46 19.76 -10.16
N ILE A 160 0.24 19.62 -11.28
CA ILE A 160 -0.04 18.64 -12.32
C ILE A 160 1.29 18.09 -12.83
N ASP A 161 1.32 16.84 -13.32
CA ASP A 161 2.49 16.22 -13.92
C ASP A 161 2.88 16.98 -15.19
N GLY A 162 4.18 17.17 -15.42
CA GLY A 162 4.66 17.93 -16.58
C GLY A 162 6.17 17.86 -16.77
N VAL A 163 6.66 18.58 -17.79
CA VAL A 163 8.08 18.70 -18.14
C VAL A 163 8.56 20.11 -17.85
N VAL A 164 9.72 20.25 -17.23
CA VAL A 164 10.34 21.55 -16.96
C VAL A 164 10.79 22.18 -18.29
N VAL A 165 10.23 23.35 -18.62
CA VAL A 165 10.62 24.12 -19.79
C VAL A 165 11.73 25.11 -19.46
N GLU A 166 11.65 25.74 -18.29
CA GLU A 166 12.61 26.75 -17.84
C GLU A 166 12.79 26.72 -16.33
N GLY A 167 14.01 26.97 -15.87
CA GLY A 167 14.36 27.00 -14.46
C GLY A 167 15.09 25.75 -14.00
N THR A 168 15.69 25.84 -12.81
CA THR A 168 16.34 24.73 -12.10
C THR A 168 15.97 24.79 -10.65
N SER A 169 15.67 23.65 -10.04
CA SER A 169 15.33 23.56 -8.61
C SER A 169 15.60 22.17 -8.05
N SER A 170 15.39 22.02 -6.74
CA SER A 170 15.32 20.73 -6.06
C SER A 170 13.89 20.48 -5.63
N LEU A 171 13.35 19.31 -5.91
CA LEU A 171 12.00 18.89 -5.54
C LEU A 171 12.04 17.94 -4.34
N ASN A 172 11.25 18.23 -3.33
CA ASN A 172 11.01 17.29 -2.22
C ASN A 172 9.86 16.35 -2.61
N THR A 173 10.21 15.08 -2.86
CA THR A 173 9.27 14.02 -3.22
C THR A 173 8.92 13.12 -2.05
N SER A 174 9.36 13.44 -0.83
CA SER A 174 9.24 12.56 0.35
C SER A 174 7.80 12.17 0.70
N ALA A 175 6.83 13.02 0.40
CA ALA A 175 5.41 12.72 0.60
C ALA A 175 4.88 11.64 -0.37
N LEU A 176 5.51 11.48 -1.53
CA LEU A 176 5.14 10.52 -2.58
C LEU A 176 5.96 9.23 -2.46
N THR A 177 7.28 9.37 -2.45
CA THR A 177 8.23 8.24 -2.52
C THR A 177 8.67 7.75 -1.15
N GLY A 178 8.54 8.57 -0.10
CA GLY A 178 9.12 8.32 1.22
C GLY A 178 10.64 8.56 1.28
N GLU A 179 11.27 9.05 0.21
CA GLU A 179 12.68 9.41 0.18
C GLU A 179 12.91 10.79 0.78
N SER A 180 13.91 10.90 1.66
CA SER A 180 14.22 12.17 2.33
C SER A 180 15.16 13.08 1.52
N LEU A 181 15.79 12.57 0.47
CA LEU A 181 16.71 13.35 -0.36
C LEU A 181 15.93 14.09 -1.46
N PRO A 182 16.09 15.41 -1.58
CA PRO A 182 15.51 16.16 -2.70
C PRO A 182 16.09 15.71 -4.04
N ARG A 183 15.25 15.72 -5.09
CA ARG A 183 15.65 15.45 -6.47
C ARG A 183 15.90 16.77 -7.20
N ASP A 184 17.09 16.96 -7.75
CA ASP A 184 17.38 18.11 -8.60
C ASP A 184 16.72 17.95 -9.97
N VAL A 185 16.17 19.06 -10.48
CA VAL A 185 15.46 19.13 -11.77
C VAL A 185 15.83 20.37 -12.56
N GLY A 186 15.87 20.22 -13.89
CA GLY A 186 16.16 21.27 -14.85
C GLY A 186 15.36 21.12 -16.17
N PRO A 187 15.60 21.98 -17.16
CA PRO A 187 14.87 21.93 -18.43
C PRO A 187 14.98 20.57 -19.12
N GLY A 188 13.83 19.99 -19.48
CA GLY A 188 13.69 18.66 -20.08
C GLY A 188 13.44 17.54 -19.10
N ASP A 189 13.48 17.79 -17.78
CA ASP A 189 13.18 16.78 -16.77
C ASP A 189 11.68 16.69 -16.48
N ASP A 190 11.20 15.45 -16.29
CA ASP A 190 9.84 15.19 -15.85
C ASP A 190 9.67 15.50 -14.37
N ILE A 191 8.57 16.18 -14.03
CA ILE A 191 8.16 16.42 -12.66
C ILE A 191 6.77 15.86 -12.38
N ILE A 192 6.55 15.46 -11.14
CA ILE A 192 5.33 14.79 -10.68
C ILE A 192 4.53 15.67 -9.74
N SER A 193 3.22 15.68 -9.91
CA SER A 193 2.29 16.37 -9.03
C SER A 193 2.39 15.89 -7.61
N GLY A 194 2.16 16.81 -6.64
CA GLY A 194 2.31 16.53 -5.21
C GLY A 194 3.72 16.68 -4.66
N SER A 195 4.78 16.82 -5.50
CA SER A 195 6.12 17.20 -5.07
C SER A 195 6.14 18.66 -4.60
N VAL A 196 7.03 19.00 -3.68
CA VAL A 196 7.19 20.38 -3.19
C VAL A 196 8.45 21.00 -3.79
N ASN A 197 8.29 22.13 -4.47
CA ASN A 197 9.42 22.89 -5.02
C ASN A 197 10.21 23.58 -3.88
N MET A 198 11.53 23.38 -3.82
CA MET A 198 12.35 23.83 -2.68
C MET A 198 13.05 25.15 -2.91
N SER A 199 13.61 25.41 -4.09
CA SER A 199 14.61 26.48 -4.24
C SER A 199 14.35 27.44 -5.41
N GLY A 200 14.22 26.96 -6.65
CA GLY A 200 14.14 27.76 -7.84
C GLY A 200 12.70 27.99 -8.34
N LEU A 201 12.50 28.97 -9.21
CA LEU A 201 11.27 29.11 -9.96
C LEU A 201 11.30 28.12 -11.13
N LEU A 202 10.23 27.37 -11.30
CA LEU A 202 10.07 26.43 -12.43
C LEU A 202 8.91 26.87 -13.31
N ARG A 203 9.11 26.81 -14.64
CA ARG A 203 8.07 26.88 -15.66
C ARG A 203 7.93 25.49 -16.26
N VAL A 204 6.73 24.95 -16.23
CA VAL A 204 6.44 23.55 -16.52
C VAL A 204 5.31 23.47 -17.52
N GLU A 205 5.51 22.70 -18.58
CA GLU A 205 4.47 22.33 -19.52
C GLU A 205 3.74 21.09 -19.02
N THR A 206 2.42 21.18 -18.85
CA THR A 206 1.59 20.08 -18.34
C THR A 206 1.49 18.96 -19.35
N THR A 207 1.66 17.71 -18.92
CA THR A 207 1.57 16.52 -19.77
C THR A 207 0.30 15.71 -19.56
N LYS A 208 -0.46 15.99 -18.49
CA LYS A 208 -1.69 15.30 -18.12
C LYS A 208 -2.75 16.28 -17.65
N GLU A 209 -4.01 15.85 -17.64
CA GLU A 209 -5.08 16.52 -16.90
C GLU A 209 -4.93 16.28 -15.39
N PHE A 210 -5.55 17.13 -14.57
CA PHE A 210 -5.41 17.02 -13.11
C PHE A 210 -5.92 15.68 -12.56
N ASP A 211 -7.07 15.19 -13.06
CA ASP A 211 -7.63 13.90 -12.65
C ASP A 211 -6.73 12.70 -13.01
N GLU A 212 -5.93 12.83 -14.07
CA GLU A 212 -4.96 11.83 -14.50
C GLU A 212 -3.58 12.00 -13.86
N SER A 213 -3.40 13.05 -13.05
CA SER A 213 -2.13 13.35 -12.39
C SER A 213 -1.75 12.29 -11.36
N THR A 214 -0.46 12.14 -11.11
CA THR A 214 0.08 11.18 -10.12
C THR A 214 -0.53 11.38 -8.74
N ALA A 215 -0.68 12.62 -8.28
CA ALA A 215 -1.29 12.93 -7.00
C ALA A 215 -2.76 12.49 -6.93
N SER A 216 -3.56 12.76 -7.97
CA SER A 216 -4.98 12.36 -8.03
C SER A 216 -5.14 10.85 -8.04
N LYS A 217 -4.35 10.13 -8.82
CA LYS A 217 -4.37 8.65 -8.85
C LYS A 217 -3.98 8.02 -7.51
N ILE A 218 -2.97 8.56 -6.84
CA ILE A 218 -2.58 8.08 -5.50
C ILE A 218 -3.73 8.28 -4.52
N LEU A 219 -4.39 9.44 -4.53
CA LEU A 219 -5.54 9.74 -3.68
C LEU A 219 -6.68 8.76 -3.92
N GLU A 220 -7.06 8.54 -5.17
CA GLU A 220 -8.09 7.58 -5.56
C GLU A 220 -7.78 6.16 -5.09
N LEU A 221 -6.54 5.69 -5.30
CA LEU A 221 -6.11 4.36 -4.87
C LEU A 221 -6.23 4.15 -3.36
N VAL A 222 -5.93 5.18 -2.56
CA VAL A 222 -6.02 5.09 -1.11
C VAL A 222 -7.45 5.23 -0.63
N GLU A 223 -8.27 6.09 -1.22
CA GLU A 223 -9.69 6.17 -0.91
C GLU A 223 -10.40 4.84 -1.21
N ASN A 224 -10.13 4.25 -2.36
CA ASN A 224 -10.73 2.99 -2.79
C ASN A 224 -10.16 1.75 -2.09
N ALA A 225 -8.98 1.85 -1.46
CA ALA A 225 -8.37 0.74 -0.71
C ALA A 225 -9.27 0.19 0.42
N GLY A 226 -10.21 1.00 0.93
CA GLY A 226 -11.19 0.58 1.92
C GLY A 226 -12.34 -0.29 1.38
N GLU A 227 -12.55 -0.36 0.08
CA GLU A 227 -13.67 -1.10 -0.52
C GLU A 227 -13.37 -2.60 -0.68
N ARG A 228 -12.12 -2.97 -0.93
CA ARG A 228 -11.68 -4.37 -1.11
C ARG A 228 -11.35 -5.02 0.23
N LYS A 229 -12.38 -5.65 0.84
CA LYS A 229 -12.31 -6.23 2.19
C LYS A 229 -11.50 -7.52 2.24
N ALA A 230 -10.63 -7.64 3.24
CA ALA A 230 -9.90 -8.85 3.57
C ALA A 230 -10.84 -10.03 3.93
N ARG A 231 -10.35 -11.27 3.77
CA ARG A 231 -11.10 -12.48 4.17
C ARG A 231 -11.47 -12.45 5.65
N SER A 232 -10.59 -11.96 6.50
CA SER A 232 -10.84 -11.76 7.94
C SER A 232 -11.97 -10.77 8.21
N GLU A 233 -12.08 -9.67 7.46
CA GLU A 233 -13.20 -8.73 7.59
C GLU A 233 -14.53 -9.33 7.09
N GLN A 234 -14.49 -10.07 5.98
CA GLN A 234 -15.66 -10.80 5.46
C GLN A 234 -16.13 -11.87 6.44
N PHE A 235 -15.18 -12.58 7.08
CA PHE A 235 -15.48 -13.57 8.11
C PHE A 235 -16.19 -12.93 9.29
N ILE A 236 -15.73 -11.79 9.79
CA ILE A 236 -16.35 -11.07 10.91
C ILE A 236 -17.79 -10.68 10.56
N THR A 237 -18.03 -10.18 9.35
CA THR A 237 -19.38 -9.81 8.89
C THR A 237 -20.32 -11.04 8.82
N LYS A 238 -19.82 -12.17 8.30
CA LYS A 238 -20.55 -13.43 8.26
C LYS A 238 -20.78 -14.00 9.66
N PHE A 239 -19.77 -13.96 10.51
CA PHE A 239 -19.84 -14.40 11.91
C PHE A 239 -20.90 -13.61 12.69
N ALA A 240 -20.88 -12.29 12.62
CA ALA A 240 -21.86 -11.44 13.31
C ALA A 240 -23.31 -11.78 12.92
N ARG A 241 -23.56 -12.09 11.65
CA ARG A 241 -24.89 -12.46 11.14
C ARG A 241 -25.45 -13.74 11.77
N VAL A 242 -24.61 -14.70 12.13
CA VAL A 242 -25.01 -15.96 12.77
C VAL A 242 -24.95 -15.86 14.30
N TYR A 243 -23.91 -15.20 14.80
CA TYR A 243 -23.61 -15.08 16.22
C TYR A 243 -24.72 -14.31 16.97
N THR A 244 -25.17 -13.17 16.45
CA THR A 244 -26.14 -12.31 17.14
C THR A 244 -27.50 -12.98 17.37
N PRO A 245 -28.12 -13.64 16.36
CA PRO A 245 -29.32 -14.44 16.63
C PRO A 245 -29.10 -15.57 17.63
N ALA A 246 -27.98 -16.28 17.55
CA ALA A 246 -27.67 -17.36 18.49
C ALA A 246 -27.58 -16.86 19.93
N VAL A 247 -26.96 -15.71 20.14
CA VAL A 247 -26.88 -15.04 21.44
C VAL A 247 -28.27 -14.63 21.96
N CYS A 248 -29.13 -14.06 21.11
CA CYS A 248 -30.49 -13.70 21.49
C CYS A 248 -31.31 -14.92 21.94
N ILE A 249 -31.19 -16.04 21.20
CA ILE A 249 -31.83 -17.30 21.57
C ILE A 249 -31.26 -17.82 22.89
N GLY A 250 -29.95 -17.77 23.07
CA GLY A 250 -29.28 -18.17 24.32
C GLY A 250 -29.73 -17.33 25.53
N ALA A 251 -29.83 -16.02 25.37
CA ALA A 251 -30.34 -15.12 26.41
C ALA A 251 -31.82 -15.41 26.75
N LEU A 252 -32.67 -15.63 25.73
CA LEU A 252 -34.06 -16.04 25.95
C LEU A 252 -34.15 -17.39 26.67
N ALA A 253 -33.35 -18.35 26.25
CA ALA A 253 -33.26 -19.64 26.93
C ALA A 253 -32.82 -19.48 28.38
N LEU A 254 -31.82 -18.63 28.65
CA LEU A 254 -31.37 -18.36 30.02
C LEU A 254 -32.47 -17.73 30.88
N ALA A 255 -33.23 -16.77 30.32
CA ALA A 255 -34.32 -16.09 30.99
C ALA A 255 -35.50 -17.01 31.32
N VAL A 256 -35.78 -18.04 30.49
CA VAL A 256 -36.95 -18.92 30.62
C VAL A 256 -36.55 -20.25 31.30
N LEU A 257 -35.52 -20.94 30.76
CA LEU A 257 -35.12 -22.24 31.28
C LEU A 257 -34.42 -22.16 32.65
N GLY A 258 -33.73 -21.05 32.92
CA GLY A 258 -33.03 -20.85 34.19
C GLY A 258 -33.95 -20.93 35.41
N PRO A 259 -35.04 -20.15 35.48
CA PRO A 259 -36.02 -20.26 36.56
C PRO A 259 -36.67 -21.65 36.62
N VAL A 260 -37.06 -22.20 35.46
CA VAL A 260 -37.71 -23.53 35.39
C VAL A 260 -36.79 -24.63 35.95
N VAL A 261 -35.54 -24.66 35.57
CA VAL A 261 -34.55 -25.62 36.11
C VAL A 261 -34.34 -25.39 37.62
N SER A 262 -34.28 -24.12 38.05
CA SER A 262 -34.13 -23.82 39.50
C SER A 262 -35.33 -24.30 40.33
N ILE A 263 -36.54 -24.21 39.80
CA ILE A 263 -37.76 -24.71 40.41
C ILE A 263 -37.75 -26.25 40.47
N LEU A 264 -37.47 -26.89 39.33
CA LEU A 264 -37.58 -28.35 39.17
C LEU A 264 -36.42 -29.13 39.83
N ALA A 265 -35.18 -28.64 39.70
CA ALA A 265 -33.99 -29.35 40.14
C ALA A 265 -33.54 -28.97 41.56
N VAL A 266 -33.79 -27.73 42.01
CA VAL A 266 -33.33 -27.22 43.30
C VAL A 266 -34.49 -26.99 44.29
N GLY A 267 -35.76 -27.14 43.82
CA GLY A 267 -36.93 -26.98 44.66
C GLY A 267 -37.19 -25.53 45.11
N ARG A 268 -36.69 -24.54 44.39
CA ARG A 268 -36.92 -23.11 44.69
C ARG A 268 -38.37 -22.72 44.43
N ALA A 269 -38.90 -21.83 45.26
CA ALA A 269 -40.24 -21.29 45.04
C ALA A 269 -40.28 -20.46 43.75
N SER A 270 -41.40 -20.55 43.04
CA SER A 270 -41.65 -19.73 41.83
C SER A 270 -42.15 -18.35 42.28
N ASP A 271 -41.23 -17.48 42.64
CA ASP A 271 -41.51 -16.08 42.99
C ASP A 271 -40.95 -15.10 41.98
N TRP A 272 -41.39 -13.84 42.05
CA TRP A 272 -40.91 -12.77 41.15
C TRP A 272 -39.41 -12.53 41.32
N ALA A 273 -38.83 -12.71 42.49
CA ALA A 273 -37.42 -12.50 42.74
C ALA A 273 -36.55 -13.48 41.95
N LEU A 274 -36.95 -14.75 41.85
CA LEU A 274 -36.27 -15.76 41.03
C LEU A 274 -36.28 -15.41 39.55
N TRP A 275 -37.46 -15.01 39.03
CA TRP A 275 -37.57 -14.58 37.63
C TRP A 275 -36.78 -13.34 37.33
N LYS A 276 -36.81 -12.31 38.21
CA LYS A 276 -36.03 -11.08 38.09
C LYS A 276 -34.54 -11.37 38.01
N ASP A 277 -34.00 -12.25 38.86
CA ASP A 277 -32.59 -12.64 38.86
C ASP A 277 -32.15 -13.27 37.52
N TRP A 278 -32.93 -14.21 37.01
CA TRP A 278 -32.61 -14.86 35.72
C TRP A 278 -32.79 -13.95 34.50
N ILE A 279 -33.77 -13.06 34.50
CA ILE A 279 -33.92 -12.05 33.47
C ILE A 279 -32.74 -11.07 33.51
N TYR A 280 -32.30 -10.65 34.71
CA TYR A 280 -31.12 -9.80 34.85
C TYR A 280 -29.85 -10.47 34.30
N ARG A 281 -29.64 -11.76 34.60
CA ARG A 281 -28.51 -12.54 34.02
C ARG A 281 -28.61 -12.62 32.49
N ALA A 282 -29.79 -12.81 31.94
CA ALA A 282 -30.00 -12.83 30.49
C ALA A 282 -29.70 -11.47 29.85
N LEU A 283 -30.07 -10.36 30.48
CA LEU A 283 -29.75 -9.02 30.00
C LEU A 283 -28.25 -8.74 30.10
N THR A 284 -27.59 -9.14 31.17
CA THR A 284 -26.14 -9.05 31.35
C THR A 284 -25.42 -9.87 30.28
N PHE A 285 -25.91 -11.10 29.99
CA PHE A 285 -25.41 -11.96 28.91
C PHE A 285 -25.51 -11.29 27.53
N LEU A 286 -26.61 -10.59 27.23
CA LEU A 286 -26.78 -9.82 25.99
C LEU A 286 -25.75 -8.71 25.85
N VAL A 287 -25.50 -7.93 26.92
CA VAL A 287 -24.50 -6.86 26.89
C VAL A 287 -23.08 -7.39 26.65
N ILE A 288 -22.69 -8.47 27.36
CA ILE A 288 -21.35 -9.09 27.19
C ILE A 288 -21.16 -9.58 25.74
N SER A 289 -22.22 -10.03 25.11
CA SER A 289 -22.16 -10.72 23.82
C SER A 289 -21.93 -9.80 22.62
N CYS A 290 -21.97 -8.46 22.75
CA CYS A 290 -21.71 -7.57 21.62
C CYS A 290 -20.29 -7.77 21.04
N PRO A 291 -20.10 -8.08 19.75
CA PRO A 291 -18.77 -8.26 19.15
C PRO A 291 -18.06 -6.93 18.83
N CYS A 292 -18.42 -5.81 19.51
CA CYS A 292 -18.00 -4.44 19.19
C CYS A 292 -16.48 -4.29 19.07
N ALA A 293 -15.71 -4.92 19.96
CA ALA A 293 -14.25 -4.82 19.96
C ALA A 293 -13.63 -5.34 18.64
N ILE A 294 -14.15 -6.44 18.09
CA ILE A 294 -13.63 -7.07 16.87
C ILE A 294 -14.06 -6.28 15.64
N VAL A 295 -15.35 -5.92 15.58
CA VAL A 295 -15.94 -5.19 14.44
C VAL A 295 -15.25 -3.85 14.20
N VAL A 296 -14.76 -3.20 15.26
CA VAL A 296 -14.06 -1.91 15.19
C VAL A 296 -12.57 -2.07 14.97
N SER A 297 -11.91 -2.93 15.77
CA SER A 297 -10.44 -2.97 15.80
C SER A 297 -9.83 -3.59 14.56
N VAL A 298 -10.50 -4.54 13.92
CA VAL A 298 -9.95 -5.24 12.75
C VAL A 298 -9.85 -4.32 11.52
N PRO A 299 -10.91 -3.64 11.06
CA PRO A 299 -10.78 -2.66 9.99
C PRO A 299 -9.78 -1.54 10.34
N LEU A 300 -9.79 -1.06 11.59
CA LEU A 300 -8.86 -0.04 12.03
C LEU A 300 -7.40 -0.48 11.93
N SER A 301 -7.10 -1.77 12.23
CA SER A 301 -5.76 -2.33 12.08
C SER A 301 -5.32 -2.35 10.61
N PHE A 302 -6.21 -2.73 9.69
CA PHE A 302 -5.92 -2.70 8.26
C PHE A 302 -5.71 -1.27 7.74
N PHE A 303 -6.57 -0.33 8.11
CA PHE A 303 -6.38 1.08 7.76
C PHE A 303 -5.07 1.64 8.32
N GLY A 304 -4.72 1.27 9.55
CA GLY A 304 -3.45 1.62 10.15
C GLY A 304 -2.25 1.03 9.40
N GLY A 305 -2.35 -0.24 8.99
CA GLY A 305 -1.31 -0.92 8.22
C GLY A 305 -1.12 -0.33 6.82
N ILE A 306 -2.21 -0.05 6.10
CA ILE A 306 -2.19 0.58 4.76
C ILE A 306 -1.62 2.00 4.87
N GLY A 307 -2.08 2.81 5.84
CA GLY A 307 -1.55 4.16 6.05
C GLY A 307 -0.07 4.16 6.44
N GLY A 308 0.35 3.21 7.30
CA GLY A 308 1.75 3.02 7.63
C GLY A 308 2.62 2.61 6.43
N ALA A 309 2.12 1.75 5.55
CA ALA A 309 2.80 1.37 4.31
C ALA A 309 2.91 2.56 3.35
N SER A 310 1.83 3.32 3.18
CA SER A 310 1.79 4.51 2.33
C SER A 310 2.83 5.56 2.78
N SER A 311 3.02 5.78 4.09
CA SER A 311 4.05 6.69 4.61
C SER A 311 5.49 6.27 4.28
N GLN A 312 5.67 5.05 3.78
CA GLN A 312 6.96 4.52 3.34
C GLN A 312 7.05 4.39 1.80
N GLY A 313 6.13 5.05 1.08
CA GLY A 313 6.05 4.96 -0.39
C GLY A 313 5.59 3.58 -0.90
N ILE A 314 4.81 2.84 -0.11
CA ILE A 314 4.27 1.53 -0.48
C ILE A 314 2.74 1.63 -0.49
N LEU A 315 2.14 1.68 -1.66
CA LEU A 315 0.69 1.75 -1.83
C LEU A 315 0.10 0.36 -1.90
N ILE A 316 -0.87 0.05 -1.06
CA ILE A 316 -1.58 -1.22 -1.03
C ILE A 316 -3.05 -0.96 -1.32
N LYS A 317 -3.57 -1.48 -2.44
CA LYS A 317 -4.90 -1.18 -2.97
C LYS A 317 -6.08 -1.81 -2.20
N GLY A 318 -5.83 -2.48 -1.08
CA GLY A 318 -6.90 -3.05 -0.28
C GLY A 318 -6.45 -3.89 0.89
N SER A 319 -7.33 -4.09 1.87
CA SER A 319 -7.05 -4.93 3.03
C SER A 319 -6.89 -6.43 2.68
N ASN A 320 -7.54 -6.89 1.60
CA ASN A 320 -7.34 -8.23 1.05
C ASN A 320 -5.90 -8.45 0.56
N PHE A 321 -5.30 -7.45 -0.08
CA PHE A 321 -3.90 -7.51 -0.55
C PHE A 321 -2.90 -7.45 0.61
N MET A 322 -3.24 -6.76 1.70
CA MET A 322 -2.46 -6.79 2.94
C MET A 322 -2.41 -8.22 3.51
N GLU A 323 -3.54 -8.94 3.49
CA GLU A 323 -3.60 -10.33 3.95
C GLU A 323 -2.81 -11.27 3.02
N THR A 324 -2.93 -11.08 1.70
CA THR A 324 -2.19 -11.83 0.68
C THR A 324 -0.68 -11.61 0.82
N LEU A 325 -0.25 -10.36 0.97
CA LEU A 325 1.15 -9.96 1.14
C LEU A 325 1.80 -10.56 2.41
N ALA A 326 1.03 -10.66 3.51
CA ALA A 326 1.53 -11.30 4.73
C ALA A 326 1.84 -12.79 4.55
N ASN A 327 1.16 -13.45 3.61
CA ASN A 327 1.28 -14.87 3.31
C ASN A 327 2.27 -15.17 2.16
N VAL A 328 2.97 -14.17 1.61
CA VAL A 328 3.93 -14.36 0.52
C VAL A 328 5.04 -15.31 0.95
N ARG A 329 5.23 -16.37 0.13
CA ARG A 329 6.26 -17.39 0.27
C ARG A 329 7.11 -17.55 -0.99
N TYR A 330 6.55 -17.24 -2.16
CA TYR A 330 7.23 -17.24 -3.44
C TYR A 330 7.26 -15.82 -3.98
N VAL A 331 8.43 -15.38 -4.42
CA VAL A 331 8.59 -14.07 -5.08
C VAL A 331 9.18 -14.33 -6.45
N VAL A 332 8.45 -13.97 -7.47
CA VAL A 332 8.87 -14.00 -8.87
C VAL A 332 9.17 -12.57 -9.28
N VAL A 333 10.36 -12.34 -9.82
CA VAL A 333 10.81 -11.01 -10.23
C VAL A 333 11.10 -10.97 -11.72
N ASP A 334 10.69 -9.92 -12.40
CA ASP A 334 11.27 -9.61 -13.71
C ASP A 334 12.72 -9.13 -13.52
N LYS A 335 13.56 -9.24 -14.54
CA LYS A 335 14.93 -8.74 -14.47
C LYS A 335 14.97 -7.23 -14.73
N THR A 336 14.51 -6.82 -15.93
CA THR A 336 14.68 -5.47 -16.44
C THR A 336 13.74 -4.48 -15.74
N GLY A 337 14.26 -3.33 -15.33
CA GLY A 337 13.44 -2.34 -14.59
C GLY A 337 13.10 -2.75 -13.14
N THR A 338 13.31 -4.01 -12.74
CA THR A 338 12.98 -4.53 -11.40
C THR A 338 14.23 -4.81 -10.57
N ILE A 339 15.09 -5.73 -11.01
CA ILE A 339 16.39 -6.05 -10.37
C ILE A 339 17.49 -5.17 -10.93
N THR A 340 17.36 -4.79 -12.19
CA THR A 340 18.28 -3.90 -12.92
C THR A 340 17.57 -2.56 -13.19
N LYS A 341 18.36 -1.54 -13.54
CA LYS A 341 17.84 -0.18 -13.81
C LYS A 341 17.06 -0.08 -15.13
N GLY A 342 17.18 -1.07 -16.03
CA GLY A 342 16.65 -1.03 -17.39
C GLY A 342 17.42 -0.08 -18.31
N ASN A 343 18.56 0.43 -17.86
CA ASN A 343 19.45 1.29 -18.61
C ASN A 343 20.67 0.50 -19.05
N PHE A 344 20.91 0.50 -20.34
CA PHE A 344 22.15 -0.06 -20.89
C PHE A 344 23.32 0.89 -20.57
N GLU A 345 24.37 0.36 -19.94
CA GLU A 345 25.59 1.12 -19.67
C GLU A 345 26.83 0.39 -20.21
N VAL A 346 27.81 1.16 -20.65
CA VAL A 346 29.12 0.63 -21.05
C VAL A 346 29.86 0.20 -19.80
N THR A 347 30.03 -1.11 -19.61
CA THR A 347 30.67 -1.68 -18.42
C THR A 347 32.16 -1.97 -18.63
N ALA A 348 32.56 -2.24 -19.85
CA ALA A 348 33.96 -2.44 -20.20
C ALA A 348 34.21 -2.09 -21.68
N VAL A 349 35.44 -1.67 -21.97
CA VAL A 349 35.95 -1.51 -23.32
C VAL A 349 37.23 -2.32 -23.38
N HIS A 350 37.27 -3.33 -24.28
CA HIS A 350 38.41 -4.23 -24.43
C HIS A 350 39.13 -3.95 -25.75
N ASP A 351 40.40 -3.79 -25.70
CA ASP A 351 41.27 -3.69 -26.88
C ASP A 351 41.41 -5.07 -27.58
N GLY A 352 41.41 -5.07 -28.89
CA GLY A 352 41.56 -6.28 -29.73
C GLY A 352 42.99 -6.69 -29.97
N ARG A 353 43.98 -5.93 -29.51
CA ARG A 353 45.42 -6.19 -29.68
C ARG A 353 46.16 -5.91 -28.39
N ASP A 354 47.22 -6.72 -28.12
CA ASP A 354 48.08 -6.60 -26.93
C ASP A 354 48.87 -5.29 -26.82
N GLU A 355 48.69 -4.32 -27.71
CA GLU A 355 49.33 -3.00 -27.68
C GLU A 355 48.50 -1.87 -28.30
N GLN A 356 48.11 -0.90 -27.47
CA GLN A 356 48.14 0.55 -27.76
C GLN A 356 46.99 1.24 -28.49
N MET A 357 45.78 0.72 -28.61
CA MET A 357 44.67 1.66 -28.80
C MET A 357 44.01 1.91 -27.46
N GLU A 358 44.10 3.17 -26.97
CA GLU A 358 43.44 3.52 -25.73
C GLU A 358 41.93 3.23 -25.81
N ALA A 359 41.37 2.58 -24.81
CA ALA A 359 39.94 2.25 -24.71
C ALA A 359 39.05 3.48 -25.03
N ALA A 360 39.50 4.66 -24.70
CA ALA A 360 38.86 5.93 -25.04
C ALA A 360 38.70 6.15 -26.56
N ARG A 361 39.67 5.70 -27.38
CA ARG A 361 39.58 5.85 -28.85
C ARG A 361 38.61 4.87 -29.47
N ILE A 362 38.48 3.65 -28.93
CA ILE A 362 37.49 2.65 -29.37
C ILE A 362 36.09 3.18 -29.07
N LEU A 363 35.90 3.74 -27.86
CA LEU A 363 34.64 4.34 -27.44
C LEU A 363 34.27 5.57 -28.28
N GLU A 364 35.23 6.45 -28.60
CA GLU A 364 35.05 7.62 -29.49
C GLU A 364 34.56 7.18 -30.87
N LEU A 365 35.28 6.23 -31.52
CA LEU A 365 34.94 5.75 -32.85
C LEU A 365 33.55 5.10 -32.90
N ALA A 366 33.21 4.31 -31.90
CA ALA A 366 31.90 3.72 -31.75
C ALA A 366 30.79 4.77 -31.55
N ALA A 367 31.03 5.78 -30.70
CA ALA A 367 30.09 6.86 -30.43
C ALA A 367 29.83 7.70 -31.69
N LEU A 368 30.87 7.97 -32.49
CA LEU A 368 30.75 8.65 -33.77
C LEU A 368 30.01 7.78 -34.79
N ALA A 369 30.32 6.47 -34.90
CA ALA A 369 29.62 5.59 -35.81
C ALA A 369 28.13 5.46 -35.50
N GLU A 370 27.77 5.47 -34.24
CA GLU A 370 26.38 5.38 -33.72
C GLU A 370 25.70 6.75 -33.55
N SER A 371 26.33 7.86 -34.05
CA SER A 371 25.84 9.23 -33.80
C SER A 371 24.42 9.49 -34.32
N HIS A 372 24.02 8.87 -35.41
CA HIS A 372 22.69 8.99 -36.00
C HIS A 372 21.67 7.95 -35.53
N SER A 373 22.12 6.95 -34.79
CA SER A 373 21.24 5.87 -34.28
C SER A 373 20.49 6.31 -33.01
N THR A 374 19.20 5.99 -32.96
CA THR A 374 18.34 6.16 -31.77
C THR A 374 18.22 4.88 -30.94
N HIS A 375 18.96 3.83 -31.31
CA HIS A 375 18.93 2.56 -30.60
C HIS A 375 19.46 2.73 -29.16
N PRO A 376 18.85 2.08 -28.13
CA PRO A 376 19.30 2.20 -26.73
C PRO A 376 20.79 1.91 -26.51
N ILE A 377 21.36 0.94 -27.24
CA ILE A 377 22.79 0.61 -27.25
C ILE A 377 23.62 1.81 -27.75
N ALA A 378 23.21 2.43 -28.85
CA ALA A 378 23.87 3.62 -29.40
C ALA A 378 23.84 4.79 -28.42
N THR A 379 22.69 5.02 -27.78
CA THR A 379 22.54 6.06 -26.76
C THR A 379 23.47 5.82 -25.57
N SER A 380 23.61 4.59 -25.14
CA SER A 380 24.53 4.18 -24.06
C SER A 380 26.00 4.48 -24.42
N ILE A 381 26.43 4.12 -25.64
CA ILE A 381 27.79 4.38 -26.13
C ILE A 381 28.06 5.90 -26.19
N LYS A 382 27.12 6.66 -26.75
CA LYS A 382 27.22 8.12 -26.82
C LYS A 382 27.34 8.75 -25.44
N ARG A 383 26.47 8.37 -24.49
CA ARG A 383 26.50 8.85 -23.10
C ARG A 383 27.84 8.52 -22.41
N ALA A 384 28.34 7.31 -22.59
CA ALA A 384 29.62 6.90 -22.00
C ALA A 384 30.79 7.72 -22.55
N TYR A 385 30.78 8.06 -23.84
CA TYR A 385 31.79 8.96 -24.46
C TYR A 385 31.67 10.39 -23.92
N GLU A 386 30.45 10.94 -23.86
CA GLU A 386 30.16 12.30 -23.39
C GLU A 386 30.47 12.48 -21.90
N ALA A 387 30.37 11.43 -21.10
CA ALA A 387 30.80 11.44 -19.70
C ALA A 387 32.30 11.74 -19.53
N GLY A 388 33.12 11.50 -20.57
CA GLY A 388 34.52 11.94 -20.64
C GLY A 388 34.70 13.44 -20.88
N GLY A 389 33.62 14.24 -20.97
CA GLY A 389 33.65 15.70 -21.13
C GLY A 389 33.71 16.19 -22.58
N THR A 390 33.53 15.32 -23.56
CA THR A 390 33.60 15.67 -25.00
C THR A 390 32.27 15.29 -25.67
N ALA A 391 31.57 16.24 -26.24
CA ALA A 391 30.32 15.97 -26.98
C ALA A 391 30.61 15.25 -28.33
N VAL A 392 29.65 14.43 -28.77
CA VAL A 392 29.74 13.73 -30.06
C VAL A 392 29.61 14.75 -31.21
N ASP A 393 30.69 14.98 -31.95
CA ASP A 393 30.71 15.87 -33.10
C ASP A 393 30.21 15.16 -34.37
N VAL A 394 28.92 15.32 -34.64
CA VAL A 394 28.25 14.69 -35.79
C VAL A 394 28.81 15.21 -37.13
N SER A 395 29.45 16.39 -37.18
CA SER A 395 30.04 16.94 -38.41
C SER A 395 31.21 16.11 -38.96
N ARG A 396 31.83 15.28 -38.10
CA ARG A 396 32.90 14.34 -38.47
C ARG A 396 32.38 13.05 -39.16
N VAL A 397 31.04 12.90 -39.27
CA VAL A 397 30.37 11.70 -39.77
C VAL A 397 29.46 12.06 -40.94
N PRO A 398 30.01 12.21 -42.16
CA PRO A 398 29.23 12.64 -43.34
C PRO A 398 28.30 11.57 -43.90
N ASP A 399 28.55 10.28 -43.64
CA ASP A 399 27.73 9.14 -44.12
C ASP A 399 27.64 8.02 -43.12
N VAL A 400 26.44 7.47 -42.94
CA VAL A 400 26.16 6.31 -42.06
C VAL A 400 25.24 5.33 -42.78
N ARG A 401 25.65 4.08 -42.82
CA ARG A 401 24.88 2.98 -43.38
C ARG A 401 24.53 1.95 -42.30
N GLU A 402 23.26 1.82 -42.03
CA GLU A 402 22.75 0.78 -41.12
C GLU A 402 22.59 -0.56 -41.86
N ILE A 403 23.07 -1.64 -41.25
CA ILE A 403 22.89 -3.03 -41.70
C ILE A 403 21.95 -3.71 -40.74
N SER A 404 20.70 -3.88 -41.18
CA SER A 404 19.61 -4.41 -40.33
C SER A 404 20.00 -5.70 -39.61
N GLY A 405 19.84 -5.70 -38.27
CA GLY A 405 20.13 -6.81 -37.39
C GLY A 405 21.63 -7.12 -37.19
N LYS A 406 22.55 -6.25 -37.70
CA LYS A 406 24.00 -6.45 -37.55
C LYS A 406 24.72 -5.27 -36.90
N GLY A 407 24.37 -4.01 -37.26
CA GLY A 407 25.02 -2.82 -36.75
C GLY A 407 25.14 -1.74 -37.82
N VAL A 408 26.09 -0.81 -37.66
CA VAL A 408 26.29 0.37 -38.52
C VAL A 408 27.71 0.41 -39.10
N ILE A 409 27.82 0.98 -40.28
CA ILE A 409 29.11 1.38 -40.92
C ILE A 409 29.01 2.89 -41.18
N ALA A 410 29.95 3.64 -40.62
CA ALA A 410 29.98 5.10 -40.76
C ALA A 410 31.31 5.56 -41.35
N LEU A 411 31.28 6.64 -42.09
CA LEU A 411 32.49 7.34 -42.54
C LEU A 411 32.88 8.39 -41.48
N VAL A 412 33.96 8.14 -40.76
CA VAL A 412 34.45 9.00 -39.66
C VAL A 412 35.82 9.53 -40.02
N ASP A 413 35.96 10.85 -40.17
CA ASP A 413 37.22 11.51 -40.53
C ASP A 413 37.90 10.93 -41.79
N GLY A 414 37.12 10.45 -42.75
CA GLY A 414 37.62 9.83 -44.01
C GLY A 414 38.03 8.36 -43.89
N ALA A 415 37.79 7.71 -42.76
CA ALA A 415 37.96 6.28 -42.52
C ALA A 415 36.61 5.61 -42.32
N GLN A 416 36.41 4.37 -42.78
CA GLN A 416 35.21 3.60 -42.48
C GLN A 416 35.31 2.97 -41.10
N VAL A 417 34.33 3.18 -40.26
CA VAL A 417 34.18 2.57 -38.92
C VAL A 417 32.94 1.69 -38.91
N ALA A 418 33.09 0.44 -38.52
CA ALA A 418 32.00 -0.49 -38.36
C ALA A 418 31.80 -0.77 -36.85
N ALA A 419 30.57 -0.60 -36.35
CA ALA A 419 30.18 -0.93 -35.00
C ALA A 419 28.95 -1.86 -35.02
N GLY A 420 29.03 -3.02 -34.36
CA GLY A 420 27.93 -3.98 -34.39
C GLY A 420 28.24 -5.33 -33.73
N ASN A 421 27.36 -6.30 -33.97
CA ASN A 421 27.48 -7.62 -33.40
C ASN A 421 28.50 -8.51 -34.18
N LEU A 422 28.77 -9.71 -33.69
CA LEU A 422 29.69 -10.64 -34.31
C LEU A 422 29.34 -10.94 -35.79
N LYS A 423 28.02 -10.99 -36.12
CA LYS A 423 27.56 -11.21 -37.51
C LYS A 423 27.96 -10.07 -38.46
N LEU A 424 28.15 -8.85 -37.97
CA LEU A 424 28.70 -7.76 -38.75
C LEU A 424 30.17 -8.00 -39.06
N MET A 425 30.95 -8.44 -38.07
CA MET A 425 32.38 -8.76 -38.25
C MET A 425 32.57 -9.89 -39.25
N GLU A 426 31.79 -10.96 -39.14
CA GLU A 426 31.77 -12.06 -40.12
C GLU A 426 31.40 -11.57 -41.51
N HIS A 427 30.42 -10.68 -41.65
CA HIS A 427 29.98 -10.11 -42.91
C HIS A 427 31.08 -9.27 -43.58
N LEU A 428 31.90 -8.61 -42.80
CA LEU A 428 33.02 -7.78 -43.24
C LEU A 428 34.34 -8.60 -43.40
N GLY A 429 34.33 -9.89 -43.06
CA GLY A 429 35.51 -10.74 -43.13
C GLY A 429 36.58 -10.37 -42.08
N VAL A 430 36.17 -9.76 -40.96
CA VAL A 430 37.06 -9.33 -39.89
C VAL A 430 37.27 -10.50 -38.91
N PRO A 431 38.50 -11.03 -38.77
CA PRO A 431 38.78 -12.08 -37.80
C PRO A 431 38.71 -11.48 -36.38
N CYS A 432 37.74 -11.91 -35.59
CA CYS A 432 37.64 -11.62 -34.16
C CYS A 432 37.13 -12.84 -33.40
N GLU A 433 37.57 -13.00 -32.17
CA GLU A 433 37.06 -14.04 -31.27
C GLU A 433 35.82 -13.55 -30.55
N ALA A 434 34.88 -14.47 -30.29
CA ALA A 434 33.71 -14.16 -29.47
C ALA A 434 34.14 -13.80 -28.04
N CYS A 435 33.76 -12.63 -27.56
CA CYS A 435 34.04 -12.24 -26.20
C CYS A 435 33.21 -13.07 -25.20
N GLY A 436 33.86 -13.60 -24.17
CA GLY A 436 33.22 -14.36 -23.09
C GLY A 436 32.62 -13.50 -21.99
N SER A 437 32.70 -12.17 -22.08
CA SER A 437 32.11 -11.26 -21.08
C SER A 437 30.60 -11.30 -21.12
N VAL A 438 29.98 -11.14 -19.96
CA VAL A 438 28.52 -11.11 -19.82
C VAL A 438 28.01 -9.72 -20.21
N GLY A 439 27.23 -9.65 -21.29
CA GLY A 439 26.68 -8.38 -21.78
C GLY A 439 26.37 -8.43 -23.27
N THR A 440 25.83 -7.35 -23.81
CA THR A 440 25.74 -7.12 -25.24
C THR A 440 27.08 -6.61 -25.73
N ILE A 441 27.67 -7.33 -26.66
CA ILE A 441 29.00 -7.01 -27.18
C ILE A 441 28.85 -6.23 -28.48
N VAL A 442 29.40 -5.03 -28.53
CA VAL A 442 29.55 -4.23 -29.76
C VAL A 442 31.00 -4.29 -30.19
N TYR A 443 31.25 -5.01 -31.27
CA TYR A 443 32.55 -5.09 -31.90
C TYR A 443 32.81 -3.88 -32.76
N VAL A 444 34.02 -3.33 -32.71
CA VAL A 444 34.45 -2.14 -33.46
C VAL A 444 35.58 -2.52 -34.38
N ALA A 445 35.42 -2.19 -35.66
CA ALA A 445 36.42 -2.36 -36.69
C ALA A 445 36.55 -1.13 -37.57
N TRP A 446 37.68 -0.89 -38.16
CA TRP A 446 37.90 0.25 -39.04
C TRP A 446 38.66 -0.14 -40.32
N ALA A 447 38.51 0.73 -41.38
CA ALA A 447 39.31 0.67 -42.61
C ALA A 447 39.91 2.06 -42.87
N LYS A 448 41.21 2.14 -43.13
CA LYS A 448 42.01 3.38 -43.18
C LYS A 448 41.59 4.38 -44.29
N THR A 449 40.90 3.91 -45.30
CA THR A 449 40.42 4.79 -46.42
C THR A 449 39.10 4.23 -46.97
N GLU A 450 38.30 5.10 -47.63
CA GLU A 450 37.05 4.73 -48.30
C GLU A 450 37.18 3.63 -49.37
N THR A 451 38.37 3.46 -49.94
CA THR A 451 38.66 2.51 -51.04
C THR A 451 39.15 1.15 -50.59
N VAL A 452 39.44 0.98 -49.30
CA VAL A 452 39.96 -0.27 -48.73
C VAL A 452 38.84 -1.14 -48.23
N THR A 453 38.66 -2.32 -48.82
CA THR A 453 37.61 -3.29 -48.44
C THR A 453 37.98 -4.19 -47.25
N SER A 454 39.20 -4.06 -46.68
CA SER A 454 39.65 -4.83 -45.56
C SER A 454 39.54 -4.05 -44.25
N PHE A 455 38.58 -4.42 -43.43
CA PHE A 455 38.45 -3.92 -42.07
C PHE A 455 39.44 -4.62 -41.12
N GLU A 456 39.92 -3.85 -40.15
CA GLU A 456 40.80 -4.28 -39.11
C GLU A 456 40.07 -4.22 -37.77
N TYR A 457 40.10 -5.30 -37.00
CA TYR A 457 39.48 -5.33 -35.66
C TYR A 457 40.23 -4.41 -34.70
N LEU A 458 39.48 -3.51 -34.01
CA LEU A 458 40.03 -2.58 -33.01
C LEU A 458 39.83 -3.09 -31.59
N GLY A 459 38.65 -3.61 -31.32
CA GLY A 459 38.23 -4.03 -29.99
C GLY A 459 36.73 -4.17 -29.87
N HIS A 460 36.25 -4.30 -28.67
CA HIS A 460 34.82 -4.39 -28.43
C HIS A 460 34.40 -3.68 -27.14
N ILE A 461 33.15 -3.26 -27.12
CA ILE A 461 32.49 -2.59 -26.01
C ILE A 461 31.48 -3.56 -25.40
N VAL A 462 31.56 -3.76 -24.09
CA VAL A 462 30.62 -4.56 -23.33
C VAL A 462 29.57 -3.63 -22.72
N ILE A 463 28.32 -3.90 -23.01
CA ILE A 463 27.19 -3.14 -22.55
C ILE A 463 26.29 -4.07 -21.74
N SER A 464 26.00 -3.73 -20.51
CA SER A 464 25.11 -4.49 -19.66
C SER A 464 24.12 -3.58 -18.93
N ASP A 465 23.03 -4.18 -18.48
CA ASP A 465 22.06 -3.53 -17.63
C ASP A 465 22.58 -3.54 -16.19
N GLU A 466 22.63 -2.37 -15.55
CA GLU A 466 23.18 -2.20 -14.21
C GLU A 466 22.23 -2.75 -13.15
N ILE A 467 22.74 -3.58 -12.23
CA ILE A 467 21.99 -4.08 -11.07
C ILE A 467 21.67 -2.91 -10.14
N LYS A 468 20.40 -2.76 -9.73
CA LYS A 468 19.98 -1.71 -8.81
C LYS A 468 20.74 -1.78 -7.49
N PRO A 469 21.13 -0.62 -6.92
CA PRO A 469 21.67 -0.56 -5.57
C PRO A 469 20.71 -1.23 -4.57
N GLY A 470 21.20 -2.14 -3.75
CA GLY A 470 20.39 -2.84 -2.76
C GLY A 470 19.63 -4.08 -3.26
N ALA A 471 19.70 -4.47 -4.55
CA ALA A 471 19.00 -5.66 -5.05
C ALA A 471 19.42 -6.94 -4.31
N LYS A 472 20.70 -7.14 -4.08
CA LYS A 472 21.23 -8.27 -3.28
C LYS A 472 20.73 -8.26 -1.84
N GLU A 473 20.69 -7.08 -1.23
CA GLU A 473 20.15 -6.90 0.12
C GLU A 473 18.64 -7.18 0.17
N ALA A 474 17.90 -6.77 -0.87
CA ALA A 474 16.48 -7.03 -1.01
C ALA A 474 16.17 -8.53 -1.04
N ILE A 475 16.87 -9.30 -1.88
CA ILE A 475 16.71 -10.76 -1.95
C ILE A 475 17.02 -11.41 -0.59
N ARG A 476 18.11 -11.03 0.06
CA ARG A 476 18.46 -11.53 1.39
C ARG A 476 17.40 -11.18 2.43
N SER A 477 16.89 -9.95 2.41
CA SER A 477 15.86 -9.47 3.34
C SER A 477 14.50 -10.14 3.11
N MET A 478 14.13 -10.44 1.85
CA MET A 478 12.94 -11.24 1.53
C MET A 478 13.03 -12.65 2.10
N LYS A 479 14.18 -13.33 1.93
CA LYS A 479 14.44 -14.65 2.53
C LYS A 479 14.37 -14.61 4.06
N ALA A 480 14.97 -13.59 4.69
CA ALA A 480 14.87 -13.36 6.14
C ALA A 480 13.44 -13.06 6.59
N ALA A 481 12.64 -12.40 5.76
CA ALA A 481 11.21 -12.21 5.98
C ALA A 481 10.37 -13.49 5.71
N GLY A 482 10.99 -14.64 5.41
CA GLY A 482 10.33 -15.94 5.28
C GLY A 482 9.78 -16.23 3.88
N VAL A 483 10.31 -15.61 2.83
CA VAL A 483 10.17 -16.06 1.45
C VAL A 483 10.99 -17.35 1.29
N VAL A 484 10.36 -18.37 0.75
CA VAL A 484 10.94 -19.73 0.62
C VAL A 484 11.70 -19.88 -0.69
N LYS A 485 11.21 -19.22 -1.75
CA LYS A 485 11.78 -19.33 -3.09
C LYS A 485 11.71 -17.99 -3.82
N THR A 486 12.81 -17.61 -4.44
CA THR A 486 12.91 -16.45 -5.33
C THR A 486 13.20 -16.93 -6.75
N VAL A 487 12.45 -16.44 -7.72
CA VAL A 487 12.54 -16.87 -9.14
C VAL A 487 12.70 -15.63 -10.02
N MET A 488 13.59 -15.66 -11.00
CA MET A 488 13.70 -14.62 -12.01
C MET A 488 13.10 -15.10 -13.34
N LEU A 489 12.24 -14.29 -13.94
CA LEU A 489 11.74 -14.49 -15.31
C LEU A 489 12.28 -13.36 -16.20
N THR A 490 12.86 -13.70 -17.35
CA THR A 490 13.40 -12.68 -18.27
C THR A 490 13.38 -13.17 -19.72
N GLY A 491 13.25 -12.22 -20.66
CA GLY A 491 13.45 -12.46 -22.09
C GLY A 491 14.91 -12.48 -22.52
N ASP A 492 15.84 -12.14 -21.63
CA ASP A 492 17.27 -12.09 -21.94
C ASP A 492 17.90 -13.47 -22.14
N ILE A 493 19.10 -13.46 -22.73
CA ILE A 493 19.89 -14.68 -22.93
C ILE A 493 20.26 -15.29 -21.58
N ARG A 494 20.27 -16.62 -21.54
CA ARG A 494 20.48 -17.46 -20.35
C ARG A 494 21.72 -17.07 -19.55
N SER A 495 22.88 -16.93 -20.23
CA SER A 495 24.15 -16.62 -19.57
C SER A 495 24.13 -15.31 -18.78
N MET A 496 23.45 -14.27 -19.30
CA MET A 496 23.30 -12.99 -18.65
C MET A 496 22.35 -13.09 -17.44
N ALA A 497 21.22 -13.76 -17.62
CA ALA A 497 20.24 -13.97 -16.55
C ALA A 497 20.82 -14.75 -15.36
N GLU A 498 21.55 -15.83 -15.63
CA GLU A 498 22.21 -16.64 -14.60
C GLU A 498 23.30 -15.87 -13.86
N SER A 499 24.07 -15.01 -14.56
CA SER A 499 25.08 -14.15 -13.94
C SER A 499 24.46 -13.18 -12.94
N VAL A 500 23.41 -12.45 -13.35
CA VAL A 500 22.69 -11.50 -12.48
C VAL A 500 22.08 -12.22 -11.29
N ALA A 501 21.42 -13.36 -11.52
CA ALA A 501 20.79 -14.14 -10.45
C ALA A 501 21.79 -14.65 -9.41
N ALA A 502 22.95 -15.13 -9.86
CA ALA A 502 24.04 -15.58 -8.98
C ALA A 502 24.58 -14.43 -8.13
N GLU A 503 24.74 -13.23 -8.72
CA GLU A 503 25.24 -12.05 -8.01
C GLU A 503 24.28 -11.58 -6.93
N VAL A 504 22.96 -11.53 -7.21
CA VAL A 504 21.96 -11.05 -6.25
C VAL A 504 21.46 -12.17 -5.32
N GLY A 505 21.70 -13.45 -5.66
CA GLY A 505 21.35 -14.60 -4.82
C GLY A 505 19.90 -15.10 -5.01
N ILE A 506 19.39 -15.07 -6.24
CA ILE A 506 18.09 -15.64 -6.65
C ILE A 506 18.22 -17.17 -6.78
N ASP A 507 17.17 -17.93 -6.43
CA ASP A 507 17.23 -19.39 -6.32
C ASP A 507 17.03 -20.11 -7.67
N GLU A 508 16.21 -19.54 -8.57
CA GLU A 508 15.88 -20.15 -9.87
C GLU A 508 15.73 -19.08 -10.95
N VAL A 509 16.12 -19.40 -12.17
CA VAL A 509 16.10 -18.50 -13.32
C VAL A 509 15.47 -19.19 -14.53
N HIS A 510 14.56 -18.47 -15.19
CA HIS A 510 14.05 -18.80 -16.50
C HIS A 510 14.34 -17.66 -17.45
N ALA A 511 15.11 -17.94 -18.49
CA ALA A 511 15.58 -16.97 -19.48
C ALA A 511 15.00 -17.27 -20.86
N GLU A 512 15.17 -16.31 -21.80
CA GLU A 512 14.74 -16.44 -23.20
C GLU A 512 13.23 -16.61 -23.35
N LEU A 513 12.44 -16.00 -22.44
CA LEU A 513 11.00 -16.12 -22.36
C LEU A 513 10.29 -15.08 -23.23
N LEU A 514 9.28 -15.51 -23.96
CA LEU A 514 8.27 -14.63 -24.52
C LEU A 514 7.26 -14.20 -23.43
N PRO A 515 6.50 -13.12 -23.62
CA PRO A 515 5.49 -12.70 -22.65
C PRO A 515 4.49 -13.80 -22.27
N GLU A 516 4.07 -14.61 -23.23
CA GLU A 516 3.15 -15.74 -23.03
C GLU A 516 3.78 -16.85 -22.16
N ASP A 517 5.08 -17.11 -22.32
CA ASP A 517 5.82 -18.09 -21.52
C ASP A 517 5.91 -17.68 -20.06
N LYS A 518 6.07 -16.37 -19.78
CA LYS A 518 6.08 -15.82 -18.42
C LYS A 518 4.76 -16.12 -17.69
N VAL A 519 3.62 -15.96 -18.36
CA VAL A 519 2.29 -16.27 -17.84
C VAL A 519 2.18 -17.75 -17.48
N GLY A 520 2.51 -18.65 -18.41
CA GLY A 520 2.44 -20.10 -18.20
C GLY A 520 3.36 -20.59 -17.06
N LEU A 521 4.55 -19.98 -16.94
CA LEU A 521 5.47 -20.29 -15.84
C LEU A 521 4.97 -19.78 -14.49
N ALA A 522 4.39 -18.59 -14.43
CA ALA A 522 3.78 -18.06 -13.21
C ALA A 522 2.64 -18.98 -12.71
N GLU A 523 1.76 -19.46 -13.60
CA GLU A 523 0.71 -20.42 -13.26
C GLU A 523 1.29 -21.76 -12.73
N LYS A 524 2.36 -22.25 -13.34
CA LYS A 524 3.06 -23.47 -12.90
C LYS A 524 3.66 -23.28 -11.50
N LEU A 525 4.31 -22.16 -11.25
CA LEU A 525 4.87 -21.81 -9.94
C LEU A 525 3.79 -21.64 -8.86
N MET A 526 2.61 -21.12 -9.22
CA MET A 526 1.46 -21.04 -8.30
C MET A 526 0.97 -22.45 -7.90
N LYS A 527 0.97 -23.42 -8.79
CA LYS A 527 0.64 -24.82 -8.46
C LYS A 527 1.70 -25.44 -7.56
N GLU A 528 2.99 -25.31 -7.93
CA GLU A 528 4.12 -25.79 -7.12
C GLU A 528 4.11 -25.22 -5.69
N LYS A 529 3.85 -23.91 -5.56
CA LYS A 529 3.72 -23.23 -4.26
C LYS A 529 2.64 -23.87 -3.38
N SER A 530 1.49 -24.18 -3.95
CA SER A 530 0.37 -24.79 -3.20
C SER A 530 0.75 -26.18 -2.66
N GLU A 531 1.50 -26.95 -3.42
CA GLU A 531 1.96 -28.28 -3.04
C GLU A 531 3.06 -28.24 -1.97
N ARG A 532 4.04 -27.33 -2.08
CA ARG A 532 5.22 -27.28 -1.20
C ARG A 532 5.07 -26.41 0.04
N ALA A 533 4.37 -25.27 -0.07
CA ALA A 533 4.26 -24.28 1.00
C ALA A 533 2.85 -24.21 1.61
N GLY A 534 1.90 -24.99 1.10
CA GLY A 534 0.51 -25.07 1.57
C GLY A 534 -0.43 -24.08 0.88
N GLU A 535 -1.72 -24.37 0.93
CA GLU A 535 -2.78 -23.61 0.23
C GLU A 535 -2.86 -22.12 0.62
N ARG A 536 -2.39 -21.75 1.80
CA ARG A 536 -2.39 -20.35 2.26
C ARG A 536 -1.17 -19.55 1.79
N ALA A 537 -0.15 -20.22 1.30
CA ALA A 537 1.02 -19.53 0.75
C ALA A 537 0.62 -18.78 -0.53
N THR A 538 1.18 -17.59 -0.74
CA THR A 538 0.91 -16.76 -1.90
C THR A 538 2.19 -16.51 -2.69
N LEU A 539 2.03 -16.32 -4.00
CA LEU A 539 3.08 -15.94 -4.93
C LEU A 539 2.90 -14.46 -5.27
N ALA A 540 3.96 -13.68 -5.03
CA ALA A 540 4.04 -12.31 -5.50
C ALA A 540 4.85 -12.26 -6.79
N PHE A 541 4.32 -11.60 -7.81
CA PHE A 541 5.07 -11.21 -9.01
C PHE A 541 5.47 -9.75 -8.90
N VAL A 542 6.72 -9.44 -9.21
CA VAL A 542 7.28 -8.08 -9.15
C VAL A 542 7.80 -7.71 -10.52
N GLY A 543 7.30 -6.63 -11.09
CA GLY A 543 7.68 -6.14 -12.42
C GLY A 543 7.54 -4.61 -12.54
N ASP A 544 7.98 -4.04 -13.67
CA ASP A 544 7.82 -2.63 -13.99
C ASP A 544 6.43 -2.30 -14.59
N GLY A 545 5.67 -3.30 -14.96
CA GLY A 545 4.26 -3.24 -15.37
C GLY A 545 3.99 -2.96 -16.83
N ILE A 546 4.95 -2.50 -17.63
CA ILE A 546 4.68 -2.19 -19.05
C ILE A 546 4.50 -3.48 -19.86
N ASN A 547 5.44 -4.41 -19.72
CA ASN A 547 5.43 -5.69 -20.44
C ASN A 547 4.82 -6.84 -19.63
N ASP A 548 4.73 -6.67 -18.30
CA ASP A 548 4.39 -7.72 -17.35
C ASP A 548 2.96 -7.62 -16.82
N ALA A 549 2.15 -6.66 -17.30
CA ALA A 549 0.77 -6.45 -16.87
C ALA A 549 -0.08 -7.75 -16.85
N PRO A 550 0.02 -8.66 -17.85
CA PRO A 550 -0.70 -9.92 -17.80
C PRO A 550 -0.28 -10.81 -16.63
N VAL A 551 1.01 -10.87 -16.31
CA VAL A 551 1.54 -11.69 -15.20
C VAL A 551 1.19 -11.07 -13.85
N LEU A 552 1.26 -9.72 -13.74
CA LEU A 552 0.83 -8.98 -12.55
C LEU A 552 -0.63 -9.26 -12.20
N ALA A 553 -1.50 -9.32 -13.23
CA ALA A 553 -2.93 -9.54 -13.05
C ALA A 553 -3.31 -10.97 -12.64
N ILE A 554 -2.54 -11.99 -13.05
CA ILE A 554 -2.86 -13.40 -12.74
C ILE A 554 -2.19 -13.91 -11.48
N ALA A 555 -1.09 -13.30 -11.03
CA ALA A 555 -0.40 -13.68 -9.80
C ALA A 555 -1.35 -13.56 -8.58
N ASP A 556 -1.07 -14.30 -7.49
CA ASP A 556 -1.83 -14.10 -6.24
C ASP A 556 -1.69 -12.66 -5.73
N LEU A 557 -0.55 -12.01 -6.04
CA LEU A 557 -0.27 -10.61 -5.71
C LEU A 557 0.65 -10.01 -6.78
N GLY A 558 0.18 -8.97 -7.47
CA GLY A 558 0.98 -8.15 -8.37
C GLY A 558 1.63 -6.97 -7.64
N ILE A 559 2.95 -6.81 -7.77
CA ILE A 559 3.71 -5.67 -7.21
C ILE A 559 4.38 -4.92 -8.35
N ALA A 560 4.01 -3.66 -8.56
CA ALA A 560 4.66 -2.78 -9.53
C ALA A 560 5.78 -1.97 -8.87
N MET A 561 6.92 -1.84 -9.57
CA MET A 561 8.07 -1.04 -9.16
C MET A 561 8.19 0.24 -9.99
N GLY A 562 8.65 1.32 -9.34
CA GLY A 562 8.97 2.57 -10.03
C GLY A 562 7.79 3.22 -10.76
N ALA A 563 6.57 3.01 -10.27
CA ALA A 563 5.33 3.30 -10.98
C ALA A 563 5.00 4.78 -11.18
N LEU A 564 5.88 5.71 -10.79
CA LEU A 564 5.69 7.14 -10.98
C LEU A 564 5.58 7.57 -12.46
N GLY A 565 5.86 6.67 -13.41
CA GLY A 565 5.78 6.93 -14.85
C GLY A 565 4.88 6.00 -15.67
N SER A 566 4.33 4.92 -15.08
CA SER A 566 3.53 3.93 -15.82
C SER A 566 2.13 3.76 -15.24
N ASP A 567 1.16 4.41 -15.85
CA ASP A 567 -0.26 4.28 -15.49
C ASP A 567 -0.77 2.84 -15.62
N ALA A 568 -0.32 2.12 -16.65
CA ALA A 568 -0.67 0.72 -16.87
C ALA A 568 -0.17 -0.20 -15.73
N ALA A 569 1.02 0.08 -15.20
CA ALA A 569 1.56 -0.66 -14.05
C ALA A 569 0.76 -0.39 -12.78
N ILE A 570 0.45 0.90 -12.55
CA ILE A 570 -0.38 1.30 -11.41
C ILE A 570 -1.74 0.58 -11.48
N GLU A 571 -2.38 0.52 -12.63
CA GLU A 571 -3.69 -0.10 -12.78
C GLU A 571 -3.67 -1.62 -12.58
N ALA A 572 -2.68 -2.31 -13.15
CA ALA A 572 -2.59 -3.77 -13.13
C ALA A 572 -2.14 -4.36 -11.79
N ALA A 573 -1.33 -3.65 -11.01
CA ALA A 573 -0.76 -4.16 -9.76
C ALA A 573 -1.70 -4.00 -8.56
N ASP A 574 -1.55 -4.86 -7.55
CA ASP A 574 -2.25 -4.81 -6.26
C ASP A 574 -1.50 -3.99 -5.21
N VAL A 575 -0.18 -3.95 -5.36
CA VAL A 575 0.75 -3.17 -4.53
C VAL A 575 1.66 -2.38 -5.46
N VAL A 576 1.87 -1.10 -5.16
CA VAL A 576 2.72 -0.20 -5.94
C VAL A 576 3.83 0.34 -5.06
N LEU A 577 5.06 0.15 -5.48
CA LEU A 577 6.24 0.78 -4.87
C LEU A 577 6.51 2.08 -5.63
N MET A 578 6.43 3.21 -4.92
CA MET A 578 6.48 4.54 -5.53
C MET A 578 7.86 4.93 -6.03
N ASP A 579 8.89 4.28 -5.50
CA ASP A 579 10.28 4.41 -5.93
C ASP A 579 10.82 3.09 -6.48
N ASP A 580 12.04 3.15 -6.99
CA ASP A 580 12.73 2.02 -7.60
C ASP A 580 13.54 1.16 -6.60
N ASP A 581 13.27 1.28 -5.28
CA ASP A 581 14.04 0.54 -4.28
C ASP A 581 13.47 -0.89 -4.04
N PRO A 582 14.16 -1.95 -4.49
CA PRO A 582 13.70 -3.33 -4.31
C PRO A 582 13.66 -3.78 -2.84
N ARG A 583 14.34 -3.08 -1.92
CA ARG A 583 14.30 -3.38 -0.47
C ARG A 583 12.91 -3.17 0.12
N LYS A 584 12.09 -2.31 -0.50
CA LYS A 584 10.71 -2.06 -0.07
C LYS A 584 9.78 -3.28 -0.20
N ILE A 585 10.10 -4.24 -1.07
CA ILE A 585 9.35 -5.51 -1.16
C ILE A 585 9.38 -6.24 0.19
N SER A 586 10.57 -6.41 0.76
CA SER A 586 10.72 -7.07 2.07
C SER A 586 10.08 -6.28 3.20
N LYS A 587 10.12 -4.95 3.13
CA LYS A 587 9.49 -4.04 4.08
C LYS A 587 7.96 -4.15 4.03
N ALA A 588 7.38 -4.20 2.82
CA ALA A 588 5.95 -4.42 2.60
C ALA A 588 5.47 -5.72 3.25
N ILE A 589 6.20 -6.83 3.03
CA ILE A 589 5.89 -8.13 3.65
C ILE A 589 5.92 -8.04 5.18
N ARG A 590 6.90 -7.35 5.77
CA ARG A 590 7.00 -7.18 7.23
C ARG A 590 5.88 -6.32 7.80
N ILE A 591 5.52 -5.24 7.11
CA ILE A 591 4.39 -4.38 7.49
C ILE A 591 3.10 -5.20 7.49
N ALA A 592 2.85 -5.94 6.42
CA ALA A 592 1.67 -6.78 6.29
C ALA A 592 1.58 -7.83 7.42
N ARG A 593 2.66 -8.53 7.73
CA ARG A 593 2.72 -9.51 8.83
C ARG A 593 2.50 -8.87 10.19
N LYS A 594 3.03 -7.68 10.44
CA LYS A 594 2.77 -6.93 11.67
C LYS A 594 1.29 -6.57 11.78
N CYS A 595 0.68 -6.08 10.70
CA CYS A 595 -0.73 -5.75 10.65
C CYS A 595 -1.61 -6.97 10.96
N ILE A 596 -1.39 -8.08 10.28
CA ILE A 596 -2.13 -9.33 10.50
C ILE A 596 -1.93 -9.88 11.91
N ARG A 597 -0.73 -9.79 12.48
CA ARG A 597 -0.48 -10.17 13.87
C ARG A 597 -1.35 -9.35 14.84
N ILE A 598 -1.41 -8.03 14.66
CA ILE A 598 -2.24 -7.15 15.50
C ILE A 598 -3.73 -7.50 15.34
N VAL A 599 -4.19 -7.82 14.13
CA VAL A 599 -5.56 -8.30 13.88
C VAL A 599 -5.86 -9.55 14.70
N TYR A 600 -5.00 -10.56 14.64
CA TYR A 600 -5.19 -11.81 15.42
C TYR A 600 -5.05 -11.56 16.93
N GLU A 601 -4.11 -10.74 17.39
CA GLU A 601 -4.01 -10.35 18.80
C GLU A 601 -5.34 -9.79 19.31
N ASN A 602 -5.95 -8.86 18.57
CA ASN A 602 -7.24 -8.26 18.92
C ASN A 602 -8.38 -9.29 18.92
N ILE A 603 -8.45 -10.15 17.90
CA ILE A 603 -9.48 -11.19 17.81
C ILE A 603 -9.40 -12.15 18.99
N PHE A 604 -8.23 -12.74 19.26
CA PHE A 604 -8.06 -13.72 20.34
C PHE A 604 -8.27 -13.10 21.71
N PHE A 605 -7.78 -11.89 21.93
CA PHE A 605 -7.97 -11.18 23.19
C PHE A 605 -9.46 -10.87 23.44
N ALA A 606 -10.15 -10.30 22.42
CA ALA A 606 -11.55 -9.95 22.54
C ALA A 606 -12.44 -11.20 22.76
N ILE A 607 -12.22 -12.27 22.01
CA ILE A 607 -12.97 -13.52 22.18
C ILE A 607 -12.69 -14.15 23.56
N GLY A 608 -11.43 -14.23 23.98
CA GLY A 608 -11.04 -14.83 25.24
C GLY A 608 -11.70 -14.14 26.43
N VAL A 609 -11.63 -12.81 26.50
CA VAL A 609 -12.29 -12.05 27.59
C VAL A 609 -13.81 -12.22 27.55
N LYS A 610 -14.41 -12.19 26.34
CA LYS A 610 -15.87 -12.36 26.20
C LYS A 610 -16.35 -13.73 26.65
N VAL A 611 -15.68 -14.80 26.23
CA VAL A 611 -16.03 -16.18 26.66
C VAL A 611 -15.94 -16.30 28.18
N LEU A 612 -14.88 -15.76 28.79
CA LEU A 612 -14.74 -15.76 30.24
C LEU A 612 -15.89 -15.00 30.92
N CYS A 613 -16.20 -13.79 30.45
CA CYS A 613 -17.28 -12.98 31.02
C CYS A 613 -18.68 -13.60 30.80
N LEU A 614 -18.91 -14.28 29.66
CA LEU A 614 -20.16 -15.00 29.40
C LEU A 614 -20.36 -16.18 30.38
N ILE A 615 -19.30 -16.93 30.65
CA ILE A 615 -19.34 -18.02 31.67
C ILE A 615 -19.65 -17.43 33.03
N LEU A 616 -18.96 -16.38 33.46
CA LEU A 616 -19.21 -15.69 34.73
C LEU A 616 -20.63 -15.11 34.81
N GLY A 617 -21.16 -14.59 33.70
CA GLY A 617 -22.53 -14.07 33.57
C GLY A 617 -23.57 -15.20 33.74
N ALA A 618 -23.37 -16.33 33.06
CA ALA A 618 -24.27 -17.49 33.18
C ALA A 618 -24.28 -18.06 34.59
N LEU A 619 -23.14 -18.05 35.29
CA LEU A 619 -23.03 -18.48 36.69
C LEU A 619 -23.63 -17.45 37.67
N GLY A 620 -24.00 -16.26 37.24
CA GLY A 620 -24.53 -15.18 38.08
C GLY A 620 -23.47 -14.45 38.91
N ILE A 621 -22.19 -14.62 38.60
CA ILE A 621 -21.06 -13.94 39.26
C ILE A 621 -20.83 -12.56 38.62
N ALA A 622 -21.02 -12.45 37.28
CA ALA A 622 -20.85 -11.19 36.55
C ALA A 622 -22.05 -10.26 36.78
N ASN A 623 -21.76 -9.02 37.07
CA ASN A 623 -22.72 -7.93 37.12
C ASN A 623 -22.66 -7.08 35.85
N MET A 624 -23.58 -6.13 35.72
CA MET A 624 -23.64 -5.25 34.54
C MET A 624 -22.38 -4.40 34.34
N TRP A 625 -21.65 -4.04 35.41
CA TRP A 625 -20.40 -3.28 35.33
C TRP A 625 -19.28 -4.10 34.68
N LEU A 626 -19.21 -5.40 35.02
CA LEU A 626 -18.27 -6.30 34.37
C LEU A 626 -18.64 -6.52 32.89
N ALA A 627 -19.93 -6.57 32.56
CA ALA A 627 -20.42 -6.63 31.20
C ALA A 627 -20.00 -5.39 30.38
N ILE A 628 -20.15 -4.19 30.95
CA ILE A 628 -19.70 -2.93 30.34
C ILE A 628 -18.18 -2.97 30.08
N PHE A 629 -17.38 -3.43 31.06
CA PHE A 629 -15.94 -3.55 30.89
C PHE A 629 -15.58 -4.54 29.80
N ALA A 630 -16.24 -5.69 29.76
CA ALA A 630 -16.02 -6.74 28.75
C ALA A 630 -16.36 -6.28 27.32
N ASP A 631 -17.25 -5.32 27.16
CA ASP A 631 -17.61 -4.76 25.86
C ASP A 631 -16.78 -3.51 25.52
N VAL A 632 -16.98 -2.44 26.25
CA VAL A 632 -16.38 -1.12 25.95
C VAL A 632 -14.89 -1.06 26.35
N GLY A 633 -14.52 -1.62 27.52
CA GLY A 633 -13.13 -1.63 27.96
C GLY A 633 -12.23 -2.42 27.03
N VAL A 634 -12.67 -3.61 26.64
CA VAL A 634 -11.94 -4.47 25.70
C VAL A 634 -11.84 -3.80 24.32
N MET A 635 -12.93 -3.15 23.86
CA MET A 635 -12.90 -2.42 22.60
C MET A 635 -11.86 -1.31 22.61
N VAL A 636 -11.78 -0.50 23.67
CA VAL A 636 -10.77 0.57 23.79
C VAL A 636 -9.36 -0.01 23.75
N LEU A 637 -9.09 -1.12 24.46
CA LEU A 637 -7.79 -1.77 24.44
C LEU A 637 -7.43 -2.28 23.04
N CYS A 638 -8.38 -2.93 22.33
CA CYS A 638 -8.19 -3.39 20.96
C CYS A 638 -7.94 -2.24 19.98
N VAL A 639 -8.62 -1.11 20.14
CA VAL A 639 -8.41 0.10 19.33
C VAL A 639 -7.02 0.68 19.57
N LEU A 640 -6.56 0.76 20.83
CA LEU A 640 -5.21 1.22 21.14
C LEU A 640 -4.14 0.28 20.55
N ASN A 641 -4.39 -1.04 20.58
CA ASN A 641 -3.49 -2.00 19.92
C ASN A 641 -3.50 -1.83 18.39
N ALA A 642 -4.67 -1.59 17.78
CA ALA A 642 -4.80 -1.38 16.33
C ALA A 642 -3.99 -0.17 15.82
N VAL A 643 -3.92 0.92 16.61
CA VAL A 643 -3.13 2.12 16.28
C VAL A 643 -1.62 1.81 16.11
N ARG A 644 -1.11 0.72 16.73
CA ARG A 644 0.28 0.28 16.55
C ARG A 644 0.62 -0.12 15.11
N ALA A 645 -0.39 -0.42 14.29
CA ALA A 645 -0.21 -0.76 12.88
C ALA A 645 0.29 0.44 12.03
N LEU A 646 0.03 1.70 12.48
CA LEU A 646 0.53 2.91 11.84
C LEU A 646 2.05 3.10 11.99
N PHE A 647 2.66 2.59 13.06
CA PHE A 647 4.07 2.84 13.37
C PHE A 647 4.97 1.79 12.72
N VAL A 648 5.43 2.05 11.50
CA VAL A 648 6.21 1.10 10.67
C VAL A 648 7.66 1.54 10.39
N GLY A 649 8.08 2.69 10.89
CA GLY A 649 9.41 3.28 10.59
C GLY A 649 10.61 2.41 10.97
N ASN A 650 10.47 1.52 11.97
CA ASN A 650 11.55 0.66 12.48
C ASN A 650 11.49 -0.80 11.93
N LEU A 651 10.77 -1.04 10.82
CA LEU A 651 10.63 -2.38 10.24
C LEU A 651 11.63 -2.63 9.12
#